data_b8f1d35ad40fb5a2977a076f97956976
#
_entry.id   b8f1d35ad40fb5a2977a076f97956976
#
_cell.length_a   1.000
_cell.length_b   1.000
_cell.length_c   1.000
_cell.angle_alpha   90.00
_cell.angle_beta   90.00
_cell.angle_gamma   90.00
#
_symmetry.space_group_name_H-M   'P 1'
#
loop_
_entity.id
_entity.type
_entity.pdbx_description
1 polymer ?
#
loop_
_entity_poly.entity_id
_entity_poly.type
_entity_poly.pdbx_seq_one_letter_code
_entity_poly.pdbx_strand_id
1 'polypeptide(L)'
;MGVDKIIIHGAREHNLKNVDVEIPRDKLVVVTGLSGSGKSSLAFDTLYAEGQRRYVESLSSYARQFLGQMDKPDVDSIEGLSPAISIDQKTTSKNPRSTVGTVTEINDYLRLLWARVGTPICPNDGSEITSQSPEQMVDRILKFPERTKVIILAPVVRGKKGQHKKMLEKIKHEGFIRLMIDGQAHEVDDEIELDKNKKHDISVVVDRIVVKDGIRTRLFDSFEAALRLSDGYATAEIVGQETIQFSESFACPYCGFTIGELEPRLFSFNAPFGACPECDGLGAKLEVDMDLVVPDQTKTLHEGAIAPWNPISSQYYPNLLEQACQAFGVDMDTPFKDLSKKAKDLILYGSDDKEFHFHHENDFGGVRDVDTVFEGVINNVERRYRETNSDFTRDVMRKYMTSLTCSTCHGYRLNERALAVKIDGKNIGEVSEMSIGDALPFFKGLTFSEQKEQIAKPILKEICDRLSFLVNVGLAYLTLSRSARTLSGGEAQRIRLATQIGSNLSGVLYILDEPSIGLHQRDNDRLIDSLKKMRDLGNTLIVVEHDEDTMRAADYLIDIGPGAGSHGGKVMASGTPKQVARSAKSLTGQYLSGKKYVPIPKERRKGNGHVLELFGACENNLKNIDVSFPLGKFIAVTGVSGSGKSTLVNMILKKALAAKLNHSTEKPGRFKKLIGTEYLEKVICIDQSPIGRTPRSNPATYTGVFDDVRDLFAKTNQAKVRGYGKGRFSFNVKGGRCESCKGDGIIKIEMNFLPDVYVPCEVCHGARYNSETLEIEYKGKNISEVLNMTVEEALEFFAAIPKIKRKLQTIADVGLGYVTLGQPATTLSGGEAQRMKLASELHRKSNGKTFYILDEPTTGLHTDDIKRLLEVLQRLVDKGNTVLVIEHNLDVIKSADHLIDLGPEGGEGGGTIIGCGTPEELCRNERSYTGKYLKEVIERGHYE
;
A
#
# COMPACT_ATOMS: atom_id res chain seq x y z
N MET A 1 30.29 -25.16 -24.74
CA MET A 1 30.41 -23.70 -24.89
C MET A 1 29.03 -23.15 -24.54
N GLY A 2 28.93 -22.33 -23.51
CA GLY A 2 27.66 -21.70 -23.18
C GLY A 2 27.24 -20.76 -24.30
N VAL A 3 25.93 -20.66 -24.56
CA VAL A 3 25.40 -19.70 -25.53
C VAL A 3 25.57 -18.30 -24.92
N ASP A 4 26.44 -17.47 -25.50
CA ASP A 4 26.77 -16.12 -24.95
C ASP A 4 25.71 -15.08 -25.23
N LYS A 5 24.60 -15.45 -25.89
CA LYS A 5 23.51 -14.54 -26.30
C LYS A 5 22.16 -15.22 -26.13
N ILE A 6 21.14 -14.43 -25.92
CA ILE A 6 19.73 -14.80 -26.12
C ILE A 6 19.37 -14.32 -27.52
N ILE A 7 18.87 -15.23 -28.38
CA ILE A 7 18.50 -14.91 -29.74
C ILE A 7 17.00 -15.10 -29.90
N ILE A 8 16.32 -14.05 -30.32
CA ILE A 8 14.88 -14.04 -30.59
C ILE A 8 14.68 -13.99 -32.08
N HIS A 9 13.86 -14.87 -32.63
CA HIS A 9 13.45 -14.88 -34.02
C HIS A 9 11.95 -14.69 -34.15
N GLY A 10 11.54 -13.71 -34.94
CA GLY A 10 10.18 -13.53 -35.39
C GLY A 10 9.17 -13.18 -34.26
N ALA A 11 9.52 -12.31 -33.31
CA ALA A 11 8.56 -11.87 -32.28
C ALA A 11 7.47 -10.98 -32.88
N ARG A 12 6.18 -11.36 -32.63
CA ARG A 12 4.99 -10.71 -33.20
C ARG A 12 3.93 -10.37 -32.14
N GLU A 13 4.27 -10.49 -30.83
CA GLU A 13 3.34 -10.15 -29.78
C GLU A 13 2.85 -8.71 -29.86
N HIS A 14 1.55 -8.51 -29.75
CA HIS A 14 0.87 -7.22 -29.82
C HIS A 14 1.24 -6.40 -31.07
N ASN A 15 2.05 -5.33 -30.90
CA ASN A 15 2.44 -4.45 -31.98
C ASN A 15 3.82 -4.76 -32.57
N LEU A 16 4.51 -5.80 -32.13
CA LEU A 16 5.80 -6.21 -32.66
C LEU A 16 5.69 -6.70 -34.14
N LYS A 17 6.61 -6.27 -34.97
CA LYS A 17 6.58 -6.52 -36.41
C LYS A 17 7.66 -7.52 -36.84
N ASN A 18 7.48 -8.77 -36.43
CA ASN A 18 8.40 -9.85 -36.77
C ASN A 18 9.85 -9.49 -36.39
N VAL A 19 10.05 -9.25 -35.08
CA VAL A 19 11.30 -8.72 -34.54
C VAL A 19 12.32 -9.83 -34.36
N ASP A 20 13.51 -9.65 -34.96
CA ASP A 20 14.70 -10.43 -34.70
C ASP A 20 15.69 -9.60 -33.89
N VAL A 21 16.16 -10.14 -32.75
CA VAL A 21 17.09 -9.42 -31.87
C VAL A 21 18.02 -10.38 -31.13
N GLU A 22 19.28 -9.98 -31.02
CA GLU A 22 20.28 -10.65 -30.20
C GLU A 22 20.55 -9.86 -28.92
N ILE A 23 20.51 -10.51 -27.78
CA ILE A 23 20.70 -9.93 -26.47
C ILE A 23 21.92 -10.60 -25.81
N PRO A 24 22.98 -9.86 -25.46
CA PRO A 24 24.13 -10.45 -24.77
C PRO A 24 23.77 -10.93 -23.38
N ARG A 25 24.25 -12.10 -22.96
CA ARG A 25 24.07 -12.62 -21.59
C ARG A 25 25.09 -11.99 -20.64
N ASP A 26 24.78 -12.09 -19.34
CA ASP A 26 25.58 -11.60 -18.22
C ASP A 26 25.89 -10.09 -18.37
N LYS A 27 24.92 -9.35 -18.88
CA LYS A 27 24.97 -7.91 -19.15
C LYS A 27 23.75 -7.19 -18.61
N LEU A 28 23.93 -5.89 -18.36
CA LEU A 28 22.83 -4.96 -18.11
C LEU A 28 22.35 -4.43 -19.47
N VAL A 29 21.21 -4.92 -19.91
CA VAL A 29 20.57 -4.57 -21.18
C VAL A 29 19.38 -3.66 -20.91
N VAL A 30 19.32 -2.50 -21.55
CA VAL A 30 18.17 -1.60 -21.45
C VAL A 30 17.38 -1.62 -22.75
N VAL A 31 16.08 -1.86 -22.64
CA VAL A 31 15.10 -1.77 -23.72
C VAL A 31 14.39 -0.43 -23.61
N THR A 32 14.53 0.43 -24.60
CA THR A 32 14.02 1.80 -24.60
C THR A 32 13.20 2.12 -25.86
N GLY A 33 12.62 3.31 -25.93
CA GLY A 33 11.80 3.81 -27.05
C GLY A 33 10.54 4.51 -26.56
N LEU A 34 9.71 5.05 -27.45
CA LEU A 34 8.49 5.77 -27.12
C LEU A 34 7.49 4.94 -26.31
N SER A 35 6.62 5.60 -25.55
CA SER A 35 5.48 4.93 -24.91
C SER A 35 4.61 4.24 -25.96
N GLY A 36 4.22 2.97 -25.71
CA GLY A 36 3.46 2.18 -26.68
C GLY A 36 4.26 1.68 -27.90
N SER A 37 5.59 1.77 -27.91
CA SER A 37 6.41 1.29 -29.05
C SER A 37 6.58 -0.23 -29.11
N GLY A 38 6.23 -0.98 -28.05
CA GLY A 38 6.37 -2.45 -27.99
C GLY A 38 7.48 -2.96 -27.04
N LYS A 39 8.05 -2.10 -26.19
CA LYS A 39 9.10 -2.47 -25.22
C LYS A 39 8.65 -3.58 -24.27
N SER A 40 7.52 -3.37 -23.62
CA SER A 40 6.96 -4.35 -22.68
C SER A 40 6.53 -5.62 -23.39
N SER A 41 6.02 -5.52 -24.62
CA SER A 41 5.67 -6.69 -25.44
C SER A 41 6.90 -7.56 -25.74
N LEU A 42 8.07 -6.96 -25.99
CA LEU A 42 9.31 -7.72 -26.18
C LEU A 42 9.83 -8.31 -24.86
N ALA A 43 9.89 -7.48 -23.78
CA ALA A 43 10.53 -7.88 -22.54
C ALA A 43 9.63 -8.81 -21.69
N PHE A 44 8.35 -8.48 -21.51
CA PHE A 44 7.44 -9.23 -20.64
C PHE A 44 6.60 -10.24 -21.41
N ASP A 45 5.87 -9.80 -22.45
CA ASP A 45 4.92 -10.67 -23.14
C ASP A 45 5.61 -11.70 -24.06
N THR A 46 6.88 -11.48 -24.44
CA THR A 46 7.66 -12.42 -25.23
C THR A 46 8.72 -13.14 -24.40
N LEU A 47 9.74 -12.43 -23.89
CA LEU A 47 10.90 -13.07 -23.21
C LEU A 47 10.54 -13.69 -21.87
N TYR A 48 9.87 -12.90 -20.99
CA TYR A 48 9.48 -13.42 -19.68
C TYR A 48 8.44 -14.52 -19.80
N ALA A 49 7.41 -14.32 -20.63
CA ALA A 49 6.35 -15.29 -20.84
C ALA A 49 6.90 -16.65 -21.31
N GLU A 50 7.80 -16.64 -22.29
CA GLU A 50 8.44 -17.88 -22.77
C GLU A 50 9.36 -18.51 -21.71
N GLY A 51 10.13 -17.69 -20.97
CA GLY A 51 10.99 -18.18 -19.88
C GLY A 51 10.20 -18.85 -18.78
N GLN A 52 9.10 -18.22 -18.36
CA GLN A 52 8.19 -18.76 -17.36
C GLN A 52 7.47 -20.03 -17.86
N ARG A 53 6.99 -20.02 -19.11
CA ARG A 53 6.35 -21.19 -19.75
C ARG A 53 7.28 -22.40 -19.72
N ARG A 54 8.53 -22.26 -20.17
CA ARG A 54 9.53 -23.35 -20.15
C ARG A 54 9.84 -23.84 -18.74
N TYR A 55 9.91 -22.92 -17.79
CA TYR A 55 10.10 -23.29 -16.38
C TYR A 55 8.93 -24.10 -15.85
N VAL A 56 7.68 -23.65 -16.06
CA VAL A 56 6.46 -24.34 -15.64
C VAL A 56 6.35 -25.71 -16.33
N GLU A 57 6.70 -25.82 -17.61
CA GLU A 57 6.71 -27.11 -18.34
C GLU A 57 7.72 -28.11 -17.79
N SER A 58 8.81 -27.64 -17.18
CA SER A 58 9.81 -28.49 -16.54
C SER A 58 9.34 -29.08 -15.19
N LEU A 59 8.27 -28.54 -14.60
CA LEU A 59 7.73 -28.99 -13.33
C LEU A 59 6.86 -30.24 -13.48
N SER A 60 6.58 -30.92 -12.35
CA SER A 60 5.69 -32.08 -12.32
C SER A 60 4.27 -31.72 -12.79
N SER A 61 3.53 -32.71 -13.31
CA SER A 61 2.13 -32.53 -13.75
C SER A 61 1.24 -31.99 -12.64
N TYR A 62 1.48 -32.37 -11.39
CA TYR A 62 0.78 -31.87 -10.21
C TYR A 62 1.03 -30.37 -9.99
N ALA A 63 2.30 -29.92 -10.01
CA ALA A 63 2.66 -28.52 -9.85
C ALA A 63 2.08 -27.63 -10.99
N ARG A 64 2.06 -28.16 -12.22
CA ARG A 64 1.46 -27.45 -13.37
C ARG A 64 -0.03 -27.17 -13.24
N GLN A 65 -0.80 -28.06 -12.58
CA GLN A 65 -2.23 -27.85 -12.32
C GLN A 65 -2.49 -26.62 -11.43
N PHE A 66 -1.58 -26.30 -10.51
CA PHE A 66 -1.72 -25.14 -9.62
C PHE A 66 -1.21 -23.83 -10.23
N LEU A 67 -0.24 -23.89 -11.16
CA LEU A 67 0.38 -22.70 -11.74
C LEU A 67 -0.34 -22.19 -12.99
N GLY A 68 -1.29 -22.95 -13.51
CA GLY A 68 -1.98 -22.63 -14.76
C GLY A 68 -1.13 -22.89 -16.00
N GLN A 69 -1.79 -23.06 -17.15
CA GLN A 69 -1.12 -23.13 -18.45
C GLN A 69 -0.92 -21.70 -18.96
N MET A 70 0.32 -21.33 -19.25
CA MET A 70 0.62 -20.03 -19.88
C MET A 70 0.52 -20.20 -21.40
N ASP A 71 -0.09 -19.23 -22.07
CA ASP A 71 -0.14 -19.20 -23.53
C ASP A 71 1.27 -19.05 -24.09
N LYS A 72 1.53 -19.74 -25.20
CA LYS A 72 2.79 -19.59 -25.91
C LYS A 72 2.81 -18.22 -26.58
N PRO A 73 3.82 -17.37 -26.34
CA PRO A 73 3.93 -16.10 -27.05
C PRO A 73 4.10 -16.30 -28.58
N ASP A 74 3.61 -15.34 -29.35
CA ASP A 74 3.75 -15.34 -30.81
C ASP A 74 5.19 -14.99 -31.21
N VAL A 75 6.02 -16.02 -31.25
CA VAL A 75 7.45 -15.96 -31.60
C VAL A 75 7.86 -17.25 -32.28
N ASP A 76 8.72 -17.16 -33.30
CA ASP A 76 9.18 -18.35 -34.01
C ASP A 76 10.08 -19.19 -33.10
N SER A 77 11.13 -18.61 -32.53
CA SER A 77 12.00 -19.28 -31.55
C SER A 77 12.74 -18.31 -30.66
N ILE A 78 13.09 -18.78 -29.43
CA ILE A 78 14.02 -18.10 -28.53
C ILE A 78 15.09 -19.09 -28.09
N GLU A 79 16.35 -18.76 -28.37
CA GLU A 79 17.51 -19.58 -27.98
C GLU A 79 18.27 -18.92 -26.81
N GLY A 80 19.00 -19.72 -26.02
CA GLY A 80 19.85 -19.21 -24.94
C GLY A 80 19.13 -18.65 -23.72
N LEU A 81 17.81 -18.91 -23.56
CA LEU A 81 16.99 -18.36 -22.49
C LEU A 81 17.32 -19.06 -21.15
N SER A 82 17.59 -18.27 -20.12
CA SER A 82 17.74 -18.72 -18.71
C SER A 82 16.39 -18.67 -17.97
N PRO A 83 16.28 -19.29 -16.79
CA PRO A 83 15.12 -19.07 -15.91
C PRO A 83 14.87 -17.59 -15.70
N ALA A 84 13.64 -17.14 -15.92
CA ALA A 84 13.29 -15.72 -15.93
C ALA A 84 12.51 -15.32 -14.67
N ILE A 85 12.87 -14.18 -14.07
CA ILE A 85 12.18 -13.54 -12.95
C ILE A 85 11.78 -12.14 -13.38
N SER A 86 10.49 -11.80 -13.25
CA SER A 86 10.02 -10.45 -13.51
C SER A 86 9.83 -9.64 -12.23
N ILE A 87 10.14 -8.35 -12.29
CA ILE A 87 9.92 -7.37 -11.24
C ILE A 87 9.14 -6.21 -11.84
N ASP A 88 7.81 -6.33 -11.81
CA ASP A 88 6.86 -5.37 -12.35
C ASP A 88 6.31 -4.40 -11.28
N GLN A 89 5.59 -3.35 -11.71
CA GLN A 89 4.98 -2.36 -10.84
C GLN A 89 3.59 -2.75 -10.33
N LYS A 90 2.89 -3.66 -10.99
CA LYS A 90 1.42 -3.78 -10.87
C LYS A 90 0.89 -4.41 -9.59
N THR A 91 1.71 -4.96 -8.71
CA THR A 91 1.23 -5.72 -7.57
C THR A 91 1.63 -5.13 -6.22
N THR A 92 0.86 -4.17 -5.72
CA THR A 92 0.84 -3.89 -4.28
C THR A 92 -0.05 -4.94 -3.61
N SER A 93 0.46 -5.57 -2.55
CA SER A 93 -0.33 -6.53 -1.77
C SER A 93 -1.59 -5.87 -1.22
N LYS A 94 -2.76 -6.46 -1.51
CA LYS A 94 -4.04 -5.99 -0.93
C LYS A 94 -4.26 -6.50 0.50
N ASN A 95 -3.40 -7.41 0.99
CA ASN A 95 -3.53 -7.98 2.32
C ASN A 95 -3.18 -6.93 3.40
N PRO A 96 -4.08 -6.58 4.32
CA PRO A 96 -3.83 -5.59 5.36
C PRO A 96 -2.77 -6.02 6.39
N ARG A 97 -2.47 -7.32 6.47
CA ARG A 97 -1.44 -7.87 7.36
C ARG A 97 -0.04 -7.85 6.77
N SER A 98 0.10 -7.62 5.45
CA SER A 98 1.41 -7.52 4.81
C SER A 98 2.11 -6.23 5.20
N THR A 99 3.35 -6.34 5.67
CA THR A 99 4.24 -5.22 6.02
C THR A 99 5.54 -5.31 5.21
N VAL A 100 6.33 -4.24 5.22
CA VAL A 100 7.67 -4.27 4.63
C VAL A 100 8.47 -5.42 5.20
N GLY A 101 8.49 -5.59 6.53
CA GLY A 101 9.21 -6.68 7.20
C GLY A 101 8.77 -8.09 6.78
N THR A 102 7.46 -8.30 6.50
CA THR A 102 6.98 -9.62 6.05
C THR A 102 7.26 -9.87 4.57
N VAL A 103 7.19 -8.85 3.72
CA VAL A 103 7.47 -8.99 2.28
C VAL A 103 8.97 -9.23 2.02
N THR A 104 9.83 -8.66 2.86
CA THR A 104 11.30 -8.84 2.80
C THR A 104 11.81 -10.06 3.57
N GLU A 105 10.91 -10.83 4.20
CA GLU A 105 11.22 -11.96 5.08
C GLU A 105 12.05 -11.58 6.33
N ILE A 106 12.40 -10.30 6.51
CA ILE A 106 13.16 -9.84 7.69
C ILE A 106 12.39 -10.17 8.97
N ASN A 107 11.07 -10.07 8.95
CA ASN A 107 10.23 -10.37 10.12
C ASN A 107 10.40 -11.82 10.62
N ASP A 108 10.66 -12.78 9.75
CA ASP A 108 10.87 -14.17 10.14
C ASP A 108 12.19 -14.35 10.89
N TYR A 109 13.24 -13.65 10.47
CA TYR A 109 14.51 -13.62 11.19
C TYR A 109 14.40 -12.84 12.51
N LEU A 110 13.64 -11.74 12.58
CA LEU A 110 13.36 -11.03 13.83
C LEU A 110 12.66 -11.94 14.84
N ARG A 111 11.64 -12.65 14.41
CA ARG A 111 10.91 -13.62 15.26
C ARG A 111 11.83 -14.69 15.81
N LEU A 112 12.72 -15.20 14.95
CA LEU A 112 13.70 -16.20 15.36
C LEU A 112 14.71 -15.61 16.35
N LEU A 113 15.21 -14.39 16.09
CA LEU A 113 16.17 -13.72 16.96
C LEU A 113 15.58 -13.47 18.35
N TRP A 114 14.38 -12.85 18.45
CA TRP A 114 13.72 -12.59 19.74
C TRP A 114 13.38 -13.87 20.49
N ALA A 115 12.98 -14.93 19.80
CA ALA A 115 12.69 -16.21 20.43
C ALA A 115 13.94 -16.92 21.02
N ARG A 116 15.11 -16.72 20.41
CA ARG A 116 16.31 -17.48 20.80
C ARG A 116 17.27 -16.72 21.72
N VAL A 117 17.40 -15.41 21.57
CA VAL A 117 18.36 -14.61 22.34
C VAL A 117 17.71 -13.49 23.14
N GLY A 118 16.42 -13.22 22.94
CA GLY A 118 15.66 -12.22 23.67
C GLY A 118 15.60 -12.51 25.18
N THR A 119 15.55 -11.43 25.95
CA THR A 119 15.41 -11.49 27.42
C THR A 119 13.99 -11.07 27.79
N PRO A 120 13.21 -11.96 28.40
CA PRO A 120 11.88 -11.63 28.91
C PRO A 120 11.97 -10.65 30.09
N ILE A 121 11.17 -9.58 30.06
CA ILE A 121 11.10 -8.56 31.11
C ILE A 121 9.64 -8.36 31.51
N CYS A 122 9.36 -8.38 32.79
CA CYS A 122 8.02 -8.18 33.28
C CYS A 122 7.52 -6.77 32.98
N PRO A 123 6.34 -6.61 32.33
CA PRO A 123 5.82 -5.28 32.00
C PRO A 123 5.35 -4.51 33.25
N ASN A 124 5.04 -5.22 34.38
CA ASN A 124 4.47 -4.60 35.58
C ASN A 124 5.55 -4.07 36.54
N ASP A 125 6.69 -4.74 36.66
CA ASP A 125 7.73 -4.42 37.65
C ASP A 125 9.13 -4.27 37.06
N GLY A 126 9.32 -4.56 35.75
CA GLY A 126 10.60 -4.44 35.07
C GLY A 126 11.63 -5.53 35.39
N SER A 127 11.26 -6.56 36.16
CA SER A 127 12.16 -7.66 36.50
C SER A 127 12.41 -8.59 35.32
N GLU A 128 13.61 -9.16 35.26
CA GLU A 128 13.92 -10.19 34.26
C GLU A 128 13.22 -11.50 34.62
N ILE A 129 12.51 -12.05 33.66
CA ILE A 129 11.77 -13.32 33.80
C ILE A 129 12.66 -14.44 33.26
N THR A 130 13.05 -15.33 34.15
CA THR A 130 13.88 -16.51 33.82
C THR A 130 13.10 -17.81 34.05
N SER A 131 13.32 -18.78 33.17
CA SER A 131 12.91 -20.15 33.40
C SER A 131 14.05 -20.88 34.12
N GLN A 132 13.72 -21.70 35.11
CA GLN A 132 14.71 -22.45 35.91
C GLN A 132 14.38 -23.94 35.84
N SER A 133 15.37 -24.76 35.52
CA SER A 133 15.19 -26.20 35.62
C SER A 133 15.17 -26.65 37.10
N PRO A 134 14.56 -27.81 37.39
CA PRO A 134 14.57 -28.38 38.76
C PRO A 134 15.98 -28.49 39.34
N GLU A 135 17.00 -28.83 38.50
CA GLU A 135 18.38 -28.89 38.93
C GLU A 135 18.91 -27.50 39.38
N GLN A 136 18.59 -26.45 38.63
CA GLN A 136 19.01 -25.08 38.96
C GLN A 136 18.34 -24.60 40.26
N MET A 137 17.09 -24.99 40.50
CA MET A 137 16.34 -24.68 41.73
C MET A 137 17.02 -25.37 42.92
N VAL A 138 17.38 -26.64 42.78
CA VAL A 138 18.12 -27.42 43.77
C VAL A 138 19.47 -26.76 44.05
N ASP A 139 20.26 -26.44 43.02
CA ASP A 139 21.59 -25.82 43.15
C ASP A 139 21.52 -24.46 43.88
N ARG A 140 20.44 -23.73 43.72
CA ARG A 140 20.21 -22.45 44.39
C ARG A 140 19.96 -22.65 45.91
N ILE A 141 19.19 -23.68 46.27
CA ILE A 141 18.90 -23.99 47.66
C ILE A 141 20.14 -24.58 48.35
N LEU A 142 20.91 -25.39 47.67
CA LEU A 142 22.18 -25.96 48.21
C LEU A 142 23.26 -24.94 48.46
N LYS A 143 23.14 -23.69 48.00
CA LYS A 143 24.06 -22.59 48.33
C LYS A 143 23.86 -22.02 49.72
N PHE A 144 22.71 -22.33 50.37
CA PHE A 144 22.51 -21.89 51.76
C PHE A 144 23.36 -22.71 52.74
N PRO A 145 23.69 -22.13 53.87
CA PRO A 145 24.49 -22.80 54.88
C PRO A 145 23.87 -24.13 55.35
N GLU A 146 24.73 -25.09 55.78
CA GLU A 146 24.22 -26.29 56.40
C GLU A 146 23.34 -26.02 57.62
N ARG A 147 22.35 -26.87 57.86
CA ARG A 147 21.30 -26.77 58.86
C ARG A 147 20.24 -25.70 58.57
N THR A 148 20.26 -25.01 57.44
CA THR A 148 19.15 -24.12 57.03
C THR A 148 17.90 -24.94 56.84
N LYS A 149 16.79 -24.52 57.43
CA LYS A 149 15.47 -25.14 57.30
C LYS A 149 14.75 -24.53 56.10
N VAL A 150 14.29 -25.37 55.17
CA VAL A 150 13.59 -24.98 53.93
C VAL A 150 12.27 -25.72 53.85
N ILE A 151 11.22 -25.02 53.51
CA ILE A 151 9.87 -25.56 53.24
C ILE A 151 9.66 -25.44 51.74
N ILE A 152 9.42 -26.55 51.04
CA ILE A 152 9.07 -26.54 49.64
C ILE A 152 7.54 -26.52 49.51
N LEU A 153 7.03 -25.50 48.83
CA LEU A 153 5.61 -25.21 48.64
C LEU A 153 5.23 -25.27 47.17
N ALA A 154 4.05 -25.83 46.87
CA ALA A 154 3.42 -25.78 45.55
C ALA A 154 2.26 -24.77 45.57
N PRO A 155 2.37 -23.60 44.96
CA PRO A 155 1.32 -22.57 44.97
C PRO A 155 0.21 -22.94 43.97
N VAL A 156 -0.86 -23.60 44.45
CA VAL A 156 -1.98 -24.09 43.62
C VAL A 156 -3.07 -23.05 43.35
N VAL A 157 -3.21 -22.05 44.24
CA VAL A 157 -4.07 -20.88 44.03
C VAL A 157 -3.31 -19.61 44.34
N ARG A 158 -3.30 -18.66 43.44
CA ARG A 158 -2.57 -17.39 43.57
C ARG A 158 -3.52 -16.22 43.30
N GLY A 159 -3.86 -15.45 44.35
CA GLY A 159 -4.65 -14.23 44.28
C GLY A 159 -6.03 -14.40 43.63
N LYS A 160 -6.64 -15.56 43.65
CA LYS A 160 -7.96 -15.83 43.06
C LYS A 160 -9.08 -15.78 44.08
N LYS A 161 -10.21 -15.16 43.70
CA LYS A 161 -11.43 -15.20 44.53
C LYS A 161 -12.12 -16.54 44.43
N GLY A 162 -12.72 -17.01 45.52
CA GLY A 162 -13.51 -18.23 45.56
C GLY A 162 -13.29 -19.07 46.80
N GLN A 163 -14.16 -20.07 47.04
CA GLN A 163 -14.05 -20.99 48.16
C GLN A 163 -13.07 -22.17 47.88
N HIS A 164 -12.68 -22.37 46.67
CA HIS A 164 -11.72 -23.38 46.18
C HIS A 164 -11.95 -24.81 46.68
N LYS A 165 -13.20 -25.22 47.07
CA LYS A 165 -13.56 -26.51 47.67
C LYS A 165 -13.08 -27.68 46.84
N LYS A 166 -13.30 -27.69 45.50
CA LYS A 166 -12.87 -28.76 44.62
C LYS A 166 -11.34 -28.95 44.58
N MET A 167 -10.58 -27.86 44.71
CA MET A 167 -9.13 -27.91 44.73
C MET A 167 -8.65 -28.48 46.08
N LEU A 168 -9.24 -28.06 47.19
CA LEU A 168 -8.93 -28.58 48.52
C LEU A 168 -9.25 -30.08 48.63
N GLU A 169 -10.39 -30.54 48.08
CA GLU A 169 -10.74 -31.97 47.97
C GLU A 169 -9.72 -32.74 47.13
N LYS A 170 -9.30 -32.19 45.99
CA LYS A 170 -8.25 -32.82 45.14
C LYS A 170 -6.96 -33.02 45.89
N ILE A 171 -6.47 -31.97 46.60
CA ILE A 171 -5.24 -32.04 47.37
C ILE A 171 -5.33 -33.08 48.49
N LYS A 172 -6.48 -33.21 49.19
CA LYS A 172 -6.76 -34.23 50.19
C LYS A 172 -6.63 -35.63 49.62
N HIS A 173 -7.20 -35.86 48.40
CA HIS A 173 -7.11 -37.18 47.73
C HIS A 173 -5.69 -37.53 47.30
N GLU A 174 -4.85 -36.54 47.00
CA GLU A 174 -3.45 -36.73 46.61
C GLU A 174 -2.51 -37.05 47.81
N GLY A 175 -3.06 -37.06 49.05
CA GLY A 175 -2.35 -37.50 50.24
C GLY A 175 -1.43 -36.45 50.89
N PHE A 176 -1.59 -35.17 50.57
CA PHE A 176 -0.85 -34.13 51.25
C PHE A 176 -1.51 -33.81 52.60
N ILE A 177 -0.65 -33.45 53.59
CA ILE A 177 -1.13 -33.28 54.99
C ILE A 177 -1.31 -31.83 55.36
N ARG A 178 -0.57 -30.90 54.76
CA ARG A 178 -0.52 -29.49 55.15
C ARG A 178 -0.61 -28.51 53.99
N LEU A 179 -1.30 -27.40 54.28
CA LEU A 179 -1.50 -26.25 53.40
C LEU A 179 -0.99 -24.98 54.07
N MET A 180 -0.57 -24.04 53.25
CA MET A 180 -0.41 -22.64 53.63
C MET A 180 -1.51 -21.87 52.94
N ILE A 181 -2.40 -21.23 53.70
CA ILE A 181 -3.51 -20.41 53.19
C ILE A 181 -3.33 -19.01 53.73
N ASP A 182 -3.20 -18.02 52.83
CA ASP A 182 -2.98 -16.62 53.17
C ASP A 182 -1.86 -16.40 54.22
N GLY A 183 -0.79 -17.22 54.13
CA GLY A 183 0.37 -17.19 55.02
C GLY A 183 0.19 -17.95 56.33
N GLN A 184 -0.94 -18.61 56.59
CA GLN A 184 -1.19 -19.45 57.76
C GLN A 184 -1.13 -20.93 57.42
N ALA A 185 -0.56 -21.73 58.31
CA ALA A 185 -0.48 -23.18 58.13
C ALA A 185 -1.76 -23.87 58.64
N HIS A 186 -2.36 -24.71 57.81
CA HIS A 186 -3.55 -25.53 58.08
C HIS A 186 -3.26 -26.97 57.80
N GLU A 187 -3.95 -27.85 58.51
CA GLU A 187 -4.00 -29.28 58.12
C GLU A 187 -5.08 -29.49 57.07
N VAL A 188 -4.88 -30.42 56.14
CA VAL A 188 -5.81 -30.66 55.03
C VAL A 188 -7.14 -31.17 55.51
N ASP A 189 -7.13 -31.83 56.72
CA ASP A 189 -8.31 -32.38 57.34
C ASP A 189 -9.12 -31.35 58.13
N ASP A 190 -8.61 -30.12 58.33
CA ASP A 190 -9.36 -29.03 59.00
C ASP A 190 -10.58 -28.62 58.17
N GLU A 191 -11.65 -28.19 58.81
CA GLU A 191 -12.77 -27.52 58.14
C GLU A 191 -12.35 -26.11 57.70
N ILE A 192 -11.91 -26.00 56.41
CA ILE A 192 -11.43 -24.75 55.86
C ILE A 192 -12.60 -24.04 55.15
N GLU A 193 -13.09 -22.98 55.72
CA GLU A 193 -14.07 -22.10 55.08
C GLU A 193 -13.41 -20.82 54.56
N LEU A 194 -13.35 -20.66 53.20
CA LEU A 194 -12.79 -19.49 52.57
C LEU A 194 -13.89 -18.53 52.10
N ASP A 195 -13.63 -17.24 52.23
CA ASP A 195 -14.56 -16.19 51.77
C ASP A 195 -14.55 -16.08 50.26
N LYS A 196 -15.69 -16.36 49.63
CA LYS A 196 -15.85 -16.32 48.16
C LYS A 196 -15.52 -14.96 47.52
N ASN A 197 -15.55 -13.86 48.28
CA ASN A 197 -15.34 -12.51 47.76
C ASN A 197 -13.91 -12.00 47.98
N LYS A 198 -13.09 -12.68 48.77
CA LYS A 198 -11.68 -12.35 48.99
C LYS A 198 -10.78 -13.12 48.04
N LYS A 199 -9.63 -12.54 47.78
CA LYS A 199 -8.54 -13.23 47.03
C LYS A 199 -7.80 -14.09 48.06
N HIS A 200 -7.52 -15.34 47.69
CA HIS A 200 -6.80 -16.28 48.51
C HIS A 200 -5.54 -16.78 47.81
N ASP A 201 -4.50 -17.04 48.57
CA ASP A 201 -3.29 -17.70 48.18
C ASP A 201 -3.20 -19.05 48.91
N ILE A 202 -3.22 -20.15 48.15
CA ILE A 202 -3.16 -21.51 48.68
C ILE A 202 -1.94 -22.22 48.15
N SER A 203 -1.07 -22.68 49.03
CA SER A 203 0.11 -23.46 48.68
C SER A 203 0.13 -24.78 49.45
N VAL A 204 0.42 -25.87 48.76
CA VAL A 204 0.61 -27.21 49.37
C VAL A 204 2.02 -27.30 49.92
N VAL A 205 2.18 -27.75 51.17
CA VAL A 205 3.47 -28.04 51.76
C VAL A 205 3.93 -29.39 51.24
N VAL A 206 4.86 -29.41 50.27
CA VAL A 206 5.36 -30.62 49.63
C VAL A 206 6.38 -31.34 50.53
N ASP A 207 7.37 -30.58 51.02
CA ASP A 207 8.41 -31.15 51.89
C ASP A 207 8.97 -30.11 52.84
N ARG A 208 9.52 -30.57 53.97
CA ARG A 208 10.27 -29.78 54.94
C ARG A 208 11.66 -30.37 55.10
N ILE A 209 12.66 -29.65 54.66
CA ILE A 209 14.02 -30.12 54.48
C ILE A 209 14.98 -29.28 55.30
N VAL A 210 16.04 -29.91 55.75
CA VAL A 210 17.18 -29.23 56.33
C VAL A 210 18.38 -29.43 55.40
N VAL A 211 19.02 -28.35 55.00
CA VAL A 211 20.17 -28.39 54.10
C VAL A 211 21.33 -29.14 54.78
N LYS A 212 21.75 -30.24 54.16
CA LYS A 212 22.87 -31.11 54.60
C LYS A 212 23.45 -31.87 53.42
N ASP A 213 24.64 -32.39 53.56
CA ASP A 213 25.24 -33.23 52.52
C ASP A 213 24.33 -34.43 52.14
N GLY A 214 24.26 -34.76 50.85
CA GLY A 214 23.50 -35.91 50.31
C GLY A 214 22.01 -35.66 50.11
N ILE A 215 21.47 -34.47 50.34
CA ILE A 215 20.03 -34.15 50.22
C ILE A 215 19.59 -33.84 48.82
N ARG A 216 20.49 -33.76 47.84
CA ARG A 216 20.25 -33.31 46.47
C ARG A 216 19.07 -34.06 45.80
N THR A 217 19.07 -35.39 45.87
CA THR A 217 18.01 -36.22 45.25
C THR A 217 16.65 -35.91 45.83
N ARG A 218 16.54 -35.92 47.20
CA ARG A 218 15.27 -35.62 47.85
C ARG A 218 14.76 -34.23 47.55
N LEU A 219 15.64 -33.24 47.47
CA LEU A 219 15.30 -31.87 47.12
C LEU A 219 14.80 -31.75 45.66
N PHE A 220 15.43 -32.51 44.75
CA PHE A 220 15.01 -32.61 43.37
C PHE A 220 13.59 -33.22 43.27
N ASP A 221 13.34 -34.34 43.92
CA ASP A 221 12.04 -35.01 43.92
C ASP A 221 10.93 -34.08 44.49
N SER A 222 11.30 -33.31 45.54
CA SER A 222 10.38 -32.36 46.18
C SER A 222 10.04 -31.16 45.24
N PHE A 223 11.04 -30.65 44.49
CA PHE A 223 10.78 -29.64 43.48
C PHE A 223 9.95 -30.17 42.30
N GLU A 224 10.26 -31.37 41.78
CA GLU A 224 9.50 -32.01 40.73
C GLU A 224 8.03 -32.22 41.12
N ALA A 225 7.79 -32.69 42.34
CA ALA A 225 6.45 -32.83 42.90
C ALA A 225 5.73 -31.46 43.04
N ALA A 226 6.42 -30.44 43.51
CA ALA A 226 5.85 -29.11 43.64
C ALA A 226 5.48 -28.51 42.28
N LEU A 227 6.36 -28.60 41.28
CA LEU A 227 6.14 -28.10 39.92
C LEU A 227 4.95 -28.79 39.24
N ARG A 228 4.83 -30.13 39.39
CA ARG A 228 3.71 -30.90 38.86
C ARG A 228 2.35 -30.50 39.46
N LEU A 229 2.32 -30.21 40.78
CA LEU A 229 1.09 -29.82 41.46
C LEU A 229 0.59 -28.39 41.11
N SER A 230 1.51 -27.50 40.82
CA SER A 230 1.24 -26.06 40.64
C SER A 230 1.45 -25.56 39.23
N ASP A 231 1.38 -26.46 38.21
CA ASP A 231 1.56 -26.13 36.78
C ASP A 231 2.89 -25.39 36.52
N GLY A 232 4.01 -25.93 37.01
CA GLY A 232 5.36 -25.44 36.78
C GLY A 232 5.85 -24.36 37.75
N TYR A 233 5.23 -24.20 38.93
CA TYR A 233 5.68 -23.26 39.95
C TYR A 233 6.09 -23.98 41.24
N ALA A 234 7.10 -23.48 41.89
CA ALA A 234 7.49 -23.92 43.22
C ALA A 234 7.93 -22.73 44.07
N THR A 235 7.78 -22.84 45.37
CA THR A 235 8.24 -21.83 46.34
C THR A 235 9.08 -22.52 47.40
N ALA A 236 10.22 -21.95 47.70
CA ALA A 236 11.02 -22.41 48.85
C ALA A 236 11.02 -21.30 49.90
N GLU A 237 10.43 -21.55 51.03
CA GLU A 237 10.45 -20.69 52.21
C GLU A 237 11.67 -21.04 53.07
N ILE A 238 12.60 -20.13 53.19
CA ILE A 238 13.75 -20.26 54.06
C ILE A 238 13.34 -19.78 55.43
N VAL A 239 13.17 -20.70 56.36
CA VAL A 239 12.58 -20.38 57.69
C VAL A 239 13.40 -19.29 58.41
N GLY A 240 12.73 -18.16 58.66
CA GLY A 240 13.33 -17.02 59.35
C GLY A 240 14.17 -16.08 58.46
N GLN A 241 14.12 -16.30 57.13
CA GLN A 241 14.80 -15.44 56.15
C GLN A 241 13.86 -15.04 55.00
N GLU A 242 14.18 -15.42 53.78
CA GLU A 242 13.42 -15.07 52.57
C GLU A 242 12.60 -16.22 52.02
N THR A 243 11.60 -15.87 51.23
CA THR A 243 10.83 -16.82 50.39
C THR A 243 11.28 -16.68 48.96
N ILE A 244 11.73 -17.77 48.33
CA ILE A 244 12.22 -17.78 46.96
C ILE A 244 11.16 -18.45 46.08
N GLN A 245 10.71 -17.76 45.09
CA GLN A 245 9.80 -18.31 44.10
C GLN A 245 10.59 -18.83 42.89
N PHE A 246 10.17 -19.97 42.37
CA PHE A 246 10.75 -20.64 41.23
C PHE A 246 9.67 -20.89 40.17
N SER A 247 10.05 -20.90 38.93
CA SER A 247 9.16 -21.26 37.81
C SER A 247 9.92 -22.03 36.75
N GLU A 248 9.34 -23.13 36.31
CA GLU A 248 9.81 -23.88 35.16
C GLU A 248 9.44 -23.18 33.84
N SER A 249 8.34 -22.44 33.83
CA SER A 249 7.92 -21.57 32.74
C SER A 249 8.44 -20.16 32.94
N PHE A 250 8.55 -19.38 31.83
CA PHE A 250 8.87 -17.96 31.87
C PHE A 250 7.75 -17.17 32.57
N ALA A 251 7.85 -17.00 33.87
CA ALA A 251 6.88 -16.28 34.67
C ALA A 251 7.54 -15.32 35.67
N CYS A 252 6.96 -14.15 35.85
CA CYS A 252 7.42 -13.19 36.85
C CYS A 252 7.16 -13.74 38.26
N PRO A 253 8.17 -13.79 39.12
CA PRO A 253 8.01 -14.29 40.48
C PRO A 253 7.17 -13.37 41.39
N TYR A 254 7.05 -12.08 41.03
CA TYR A 254 6.38 -11.08 41.90
C TYR A 254 4.91 -10.90 41.54
N CYS A 255 4.58 -10.72 40.24
CA CYS A 255 3.20 -10.43 39.83
C CYS A 255 2.50 -11.61 39.13
N GLY A 256 3.19 -12.72 38.86
CA GLY A 256 2.64 -13.90 38.18
C GLY A 256 2.39 -13.71 36.69
N PHE A 257 2.87 -12.65 36.08
CA PHE A 257 2.82 -12.47 34.63
C PHE A 257 3.58 -13.59 33.93
N THR A 258 2.95 -14.30 32.99
CA THR A 258 3.51 -15.47 32.31
C THR A 258 3.64 -15.19 30.81
N ILE A 259 4.80 -15.49 30.25
CA ILE A 259 5.04 -15.39 28.82
C ILE A 259 4.71 -16.73 28.13
N GLY A 260 4.90 -17.83 28.79
CA GLY A 260 4.82 -19.17 28.25
C GLY A 260 6.11 -19.57 27.52
N GLU A 261 6.00 -20.38 26.50
CA GLU A 261 7.18 -20.81 25.72
C GLU A 261 7.66 -19.72 24.77
N LEU A 262 8.98 -19.50 24.74
CA LEU A 262 9.63 -18.56 23.82
C LEU A 262 9.84 -19.21 22.46
N GLU A 263 8.78 -19.25 21.65
CA GLU A 263 8.82 -19.78 20.30
C GLU A 263 8.64 -18.68 19.24
N PRO A 264 9.15 -18.84 18.02
CA PRO A 264 8.97 -17.85 16.95
C PRO A 264 7.50 -17.51 16.63
N ARG A 265 6.55 -18.43 16.92
CA ARG A 265 5.10 -18.19 16.73
C ARG A 265 4.55 -17.11 17.69
N LEU A 266 5.15 -16.94 18.87
CA LEU A 266 4.79 -15.90 19.82
C LEU A 266 4.97 -14.48 19.24
N PHE A 267 5.94 -14.31 18.36
CA PHE A 267 6.28 -13.04 17.72
C PHE A 267 5.62 -12.85 16.36
N SER A 268 4.62 -13.67 16.03
CA SER A 268 3.88 -13.59 14.77
C SER A 268 2.53 -12.91 14.98
N PHE A 269 2.35 -11.72 14.40
CA PHE A 269 1.05 -11.05 14.39
C PHE A 269 0.04 -11.67 13.41
N ASN A 270 0.47 -12.61 12.56
CA ASN A 270 -0.40 -13.37 11.66
C ASN A 270 -0.98 -14.64 12.32
N ALA A 271 -0.46 -15.02 13.49
CA ALA A 271 -0.92 -16.17 14.24
C ALA A 271 -1.70 -15.73 15.49
N PRO A 272 -2.83 -16.34 15.83
CA PRO A 272 -3.63 -15.97 17.02
C PRO A 272 -2.83 -15.97 18.32
N PHE A 273 -1.79 -16.82 18.40
CA PHE A 273 -0.92 -16.95 19.57
C PHE A 273 -0.09 -15.71 19.87
N GLY A 274 0.37 -14.99 18.84
CA GLY A 274 1.20 -13.79 18.96
C GLY A 274 0.47 -12.48 18.68
N ALA A 275 -0.66 -12.54 17.96
CA ALA A 275 -1.43 -11.36 17.59
C ALA A 275 -2.02 -10.65 18.80
N CYS A 276 -2.15 -9.33 18.72
CA CYS A 276 -2.93 -8.55 19.67
C CYS A 276 -4.40 -8.98 19.60
N PRO A 277 -5.03 -9.38 20.71
CA PRO A 277 -6.41 -9.89 20.70
C PRO A 277 -7.45 -8.82 20.34
N GLU A 278 -7.12 -7.54 20.52
CA GLU A 278 -8.02 -6.43 20.27
C GLU A 278 -8.12 -6.02 18.80
N CYS A 279 -7.00 -6.09 18.05
CA CYS A 279 -6.95 -5.72 16.63
C CYS A 279 -6.62 -6.90 15.70
N ASP A 280 -6.60 -8.14 16.22
CA ASP A 280 -6.26 -9.35 15.46
C ASP A 280 -4.97 -9.23 14.62
N GLY A 281 -3.96 -8.54 15.14
CA GLY A 281 -2.68 -8.35 14.48
C GLY A 281 -2.69 -7.28 13.38
N LEU A 282 -3.73 -6.45 13.26
CA LEU A 282 -3.79 -5.37 12.27
C LEU A 282 -3.06 -4.10 12.71
N GLY A 283 -2.87 -3.90 14.03
CA GLY A 283 -2.24 -2.70 14.61
C GLY A 283 -3.13 -1.47 14.64
N ALA A 284 -4.28 -1.54 14.00
CA ALA A 284 -5.26 -0.45 13.93
C ALA A 284 -6.67 -1.02 13.94
N LYS A 285 -7.63 -0.19 14.37
CA LYS A 285 -9.05 -0.47 14.30
C LYS A 285 -9.72 0.52 13.36
N LEU A 286 -10.68 0.03 12.60
CA LEU A 286 -11.59 0.91 11.87
C LEU A 286 -12.76 1.24 12.80
N GLU A 287 -12.89 2.51 13.11
CA GLU A 287 -13.99 3.04 13.93
C GLU A 287 -14.76 4.07 13.12
N VAL A 288 -16.06 4.18 13.40
CA VAL A 288 -16.90 5.18 12.74
C VAL A 288 -16.51 6.57 13.24
N ASP A 289 -16.19 7.46 12.32
CA ASP A 289 -15.76 8.83 12.62
C ASP A 289 -16.96 9.77 12.64
N MET A 290 -17.19 10.38 13.78
CA MET A 290 -18.28 11.33 14.00
C MET A 290 -18.28 12.50 13.02
N ASP A 291 -17.12 13.05 12.69
CA ASP A 291 -17.02 14.18 11.77
C ASP A 291 -17.27 13.76 10.31
N LEU A 292 -17.13 12.48 10.00
CA LEU A 292 -17.51 11.93 8.70
C LEU A 292 -18.99 11.55 8.65
N VAL A 293 -19.58 11.17 9.78
CA VAL A 293 -21.01 10.89 9.91
C VAL A 293 -21.82 12.18 9.87
N VAL A 294 -21.36 13.23 10.58
CA VAL A 294 -21.98 14.55 10.64
C VAL A 294 -20.99 15.62 10.20
N PRO A 295 -20.71 15.71 8.88
CA PRO A 295 -19.66 16.59 8.36
C PRO A 295 -19.99 18.08 8.50
N ASP A 296 -21.27 18.43 8.55
CA ASP A 296 -21.76 19.80 8.75
C ASP A 296 -22.77 19.84 9.88
N GLN A 297 -22.30 20.19 11.06
CA GLN A 297 -23.12 20.29 12.27
C GLN A 297 -24.07 21.49 12.27
N THR A 298 -23.96 22.40 11.31
CA THR A 298 -24.90 23.56 11.18
C THR A 298 -26.19 23.17 10.46
N LYS A 299 -26.22 22.03 9.79
CA LYS A 299 -27.41 21.49 9.13
C LYS A 299 -28.36 20.85 10.12
N THR A 300 -29.65 20.89 9.78
CA THR A 300 -30.69 20.15 10.47
C THR A 300 -30.73 18.69 9.98
N LEU A 301 -31.44 17.82 10.70
CA LEU A 301 -31.63 16.42 10.27
C LEU A 301 -32.38 16.33 8.93
N HIS A 302 -33.37 17.21 8.72
CA HIS A 302 -34.08 17.31 7.43
C HIS A 302 -33.21 17.80 6.29
N GLU A 303 -32.23 18.68 6.54
CA GLU A 303 -31.25 19.12 5.56
C GLU A 303 -30.16 18.08 5.28
N GLY A 304 -30.23 16.92 5.90
CA GLY A 304 -29.32 15.81 5.70
C GLY A 304 -27.99 15.95 6.47
N ALA A 305 -28.05 16.38 7.73
CA ALA A 305 -26.87 16.42 8.60
C ALA A 305 -26.19 15.06 8.73
N ILE A 306 -26.95 13.95 8.67
CA ILE A 306 -26.45 12.57 8.78
C ILE A 306 -26.05 12.05 7.40
N ALA A 307 -24.79 12.16 7.07
CA ALA A 307 -24.26 11.82 5.74
C ALA A 307 -24.49 10.36 5.31
N PRO A 308 -24.32 9.30 6.15
CA PRO A 308 -24.58 7.92 5.77
C PRO A 308 -26.02 7.61 5.36
N TRP A 309 -26.99 8.40 5.81
CA TRP A 309 -28.41 8.22 5.59
C TRP A 309 -29.03 9.28 4.67
N ASN A 310 -28.20 10.17 4.12
CA ASN A 310 -28.66 11.17 3.15
C ASN A 310 -29.05 10.51 1.83
N PRO A 311 -30.29 10.69 1.33
CA PRO A 311 -30.79 9.85 0.24
C PRO A 311 -30.20 10.22 -1.12
N ILE A 312 -29.52 9.26 -1.72
CA ILE A 312 -29.25 9.27 -3.17
C ILE A 312 -30.14 8.22 -3.87
N SER A 313 -30.62 7.20 -3.17
CA SER A 313 -31.32 6.07 -3.79
C SER A 313 -32.38 5.35 -2.93
N SER A 314 -32.59 5.71 -1.66
CA SER A 314 -33.57 5.02 -0.80
C SER A 314 -34.08 5.94 0.31
N GLN A 315 -35.38 5.99 0.51
CA GLN A 315 -36.06 6.74 1.58
C GLN A 315 -36.15 5.96 2.91
N TYR A 316 -35.64 4.74 2.96
CA TYR A 316 -35.77 3.89 4.14
C TYR A 316 -35.14 4.48 5.40
N TYR A 317 -33.86 4.89 5.33
CA TYR A 317 -33.16 5.42 6.50
C TYR A 317 -33.62 6.83 6.90
N PRO A 318 -33.93 7.77 5.97
CA PRO A 318 -34.58 9.02 6.33
C PRO A 318 -35.91 8.81 7.08
N ASN A 319 -36.79 7.93 6.58
CA ASN A 319 -38.06 7.61 7.23
C ASN A 319 -37.86 6.95 8.61
N LEU A 320 -36.86 6.07 8.75
CA LEU A 320 -36.53 5.45 10.03
C LEU A 320 -36.07 6.50 11.04
N LEU A 321 -35.21 7.45 10.63
CA LEU A 321 -34.75 8.55 11.47
C LEU A 321 -35.91 9.46 11.89
N GLU A 322 -36.76 9.84 10.94
CA GLU A 322 -37.91 10.73 11.20
C GLU A 322 -38.86 10.14 12.24
N GLN A 323 -39.25 8.86 12.06
CA GLN A 323 -40.18 8.21 12.98
C GLN A 323 -39.54 7.94 14.35
N ALA A 324 -38.27 7.62 14.40
CA ALA A 324 -37.55 7.51 15.68
C ALA A 324 -37.48 8.87 16.39
N CYS A 325 -37.14 9.95 15.67
CA CYS A 325 -37.12 11.30 16.24
C CYS A 325 -38.50 11.72 16.77
N GLN A 326 -39.58 11.42 16.05
CA GLN A 326 -40.96 11.69 16.51
C GLN A 326 -41.31 10.91 17.78
N ALA A 327 -40.98 9.60 17.80
CA ALA A 327 -41.28 8.75 18.98
C ALA A 327 -40.56 9.17 20.25
N PHE A 328 -39.32 9.66 20.10
CA PHE A 328 -38.48 10.05 21.22
C PHE A 328 -38.44 11.58 21.46
N GLY A 329 -39.24 12.36 20.73
CA GLY A 329 -39.40 13.80 20.94
C GLY A 329 -38.17 14.64 20.57
N VAL A 330 -37.46 14.24 19.50
CA VAL A 330 -36.34 15.01 18.95
C VAL A 330 -36.83 15.88 17.79
N ASP A 331 -36.54 17.18 17.86
CA ASP A 331 -36.87 18.13 16.79
C ASP A 331 -35.89 18.00 15.64
N MET A 332 -36.39 17.71 14.44
CA MET A 332 -35.58 17.49 13.23
C MET A 332 -35.17 18.78 12.53
N ASP A 333 -35.77 19.94 12.89
CA ASP A 333 -35.45 21.24 12.30
C ASP A 333 -34.44 22.06 13.13
N THR A 334 -34.03 21.54 14.27
CA THR A 334 -32.93 22.08 15.07
C THR A 334 -31.58 21.69 14.44
N PRO A 335 -30.63 22.63 14.22
CA PRO A 335 -29.27 22.31 13.76
C PRO A 335 -28.60 21.27 14.67
N PHE A 336 -27.86 20.31 14.08
CA PHE A 336 -27.30 19.20 14.85
C PHE A 336 -26.42 19.66 16.02
N LYS A 337 -25.64 20.76 15.85
CA LYS A 337 -24.81 21.34 16.93
C LYS A 337 -25.63 21.75 18.15
N ASP A 338 -26.87 22.22 17.95
CA ASP A 338 -27.74 22.80 18.96
C ASP A 338 -28.68 21.75 19.63
N LEU A 339 -28.70 20.52 19.10
CA LEU A 339 -29.44 19.40 19.72
C LEU A 339 -28.91 19.07 21.11
N SER A 340 -29.80 18.64 22.01
CA SER A 340 -29.42 18.18 23.34
C SER A 340 -28.48 16.95 23.27
N LYS A 341 -27.66 16.75 24.29
CA LYS A 341 -26.78 15.58 24.37
C LYS A 341 -27.57 14.27 24.24
N LYS A 342 -28.72 14.16 24.89
CA LYS A 342 -29.58 12.98 24.80
C LYS A 342 -30.11 12.72 23.39
N ALA A 343 -30.47 13.78 22.65
CA ALA A 343 -30.91 13.67 21.28
C ALA A 343 -29.75 13.22 20.35
N LYS A 344 -28.56 13.78 20.56
CA LYS A 344 -27.34 13.35 19.81
C LYS A 344 -26.99 11.89 20.10
N ASP A 345 -27.01 11.49 21.39
CA ASP A 345 -26.71 10.10 21.76
C ASP A 345 -27.74 9.13 21.17
N LEU A 346 -29.03 9.47 21.17
CA LEU A 346 -30.10 8.70 20.53
C LEU A 346 -29.81 8.53 19.01
N ILE A 347 -29.56 9.62 18.29
CA ILE A 347 -29.35 9.57 16.84
C ILE A 347 -28.12 8.72 16.51
N LEU A 348 -27.05 8.86 17.30
CA LEU A 348 -25.76 8.26 17.01
C LEU A 348 -25.66 6.80 17.46
N TYR A 349 -26.10 6.52 18.68
CA TYR A 349 -25.90 5.20 19.32
C TYR A 349 -27.18 4.39 19.46
N GLY A 350 -28.35 5.04 19.29
CA GLY A 350 -29.64 4.37 19.32
C GLY A 350 -30.47 4.55 20.61
N SER A 351 -31.58 3.82 20.67
CA SER A 351 -32.57 3.92 21.75
C SER A 351 -32.35 2.93 22.91
N ASP A 352 -31.19 2.30 23.00
CA ASP A 352 -30.92 1.14 23.86
C ASP A 352 -31.98 0.03 23.62
N ASP A 353 -32.72 -0.37 24.68
CA ASP A 353 -33.77 -1.41 24.59
C ASP A 353 -35.19 -0.83 24.35
N LYS A 354 -35.32 0.48 24.07
CA LYS A 354 -36.64 1.11 23.89
C LYS A 354 -37.07 0.94 22.44
N GLU A 355 -38.21 0.28 22.28
CA GLU A 355 -38.87 0.07 21.00
C GLU A 355 -39.72 1.28 20.60
N PHE A 356 -39.89 1.44 19.29
CA PHE A 356 -40.81 2.38 18.67
C PHE A 356 -41.46 1.73 17.46
N HIS A 357 -42.64 2.22 17.09
CA HIS A 357 -43.37 1.73 15.94
C HIS A 357 -42.81 2.30 14.66
N PHE A 358 -42.38 1.42 13.70
CA PHE A 358 -41.81 1.81 12.43
C PHE A 358 -42.66 1.29 11.27
N HIS A 359 -43.17 2.21 10.48
CA HIS A 359 -43.95 1.95 9.27
C HIS A 359 -43.21 2.45 8.03
N HIS A 360 -43.00 1.57 7.05
CA HIS A 360 -42.35 1.94 5.79
C HIS A 360 -42.93 1.19 4.61
N GLU A 361 -43.36 1.91 3.61
CA GLU A 361 -43.81 1.37 2.32
C GLU A 361 -42.74 1.68 1.26
N ASN A 362 -42.27 0.66 0.55
CA ASN A 362 -41.27 0.83 -0.51
C ASN A 362 -41.97 1.11 -1.87
N ASP A 363 -41.20 1.63 -2.85
CA ASP A 363 -41.68 1.98 -4.21
C ASP A 363 -42.31 0.79 -5.00
N PHE A 364 -42.19 -0.43 -4.47
CA PHE A 364 -42.73 -1.65 -5.05
C PHE A 364 -43.94 -2.22 -4.26
N GLY A 365 -44.50 -1.44 -3.33
CA GLY A 365 -45.68 -1.82 -2.53
C GLY A 365 -45.40 -2.81 -1.39
N GLY A 366 -44.13 -3.05 -1.05
CA GLY A 366 -43.78 -3.84 0.13
C GLY A 366 -43.89 -2.98 1.40
N VAL A 367 -44.71 -3.40 2.35
CA VAL A 367 -44.94 -2.73 3.63
C VAL A 367 -44.13 -3.41 4.73
N ARG A 368 -43.41 -2.62 5.52
CA ARG A 368 -42.79 -3.05 6.77
C ARG A 368 -43.45 -2.27 7.91
N ASP A 369 -44.09 -3.00 8.79
CA ASP A 369 -44.85 -2.48 9.94
C ASP A 369 -44.45 -3.30 11.15
N VAL A 370 -43.58 -2.72 12.04
CA VAL A 370 -42.93 -3.48 13.10
C VAL A 370 -42.50 -2.56 14.25
N ASP A 371 -42.67 -3.06 15.47
CA ASP A 371 -42.02 -2.46 16.63
C ASP A 371 -40.54 -2.86 16.65
N THR A 372 -39.67 -1.88 16.72
CA THR A 372 -38.23 -2.08 16.59
C THR A 372 -37.44 -1.12 17.48
N VAL A 373 -36.26 -1.51 17.86
CA VAL A 373 -35.28 -0.66 18.55
C VAL A 373 -34.55 0.19 17.52
N PHE A 374 -34.37 1.46 17.81
CA PHE A 374 -33.58 2.34 16.96
C PHE A 374 -32.08 2.07 17.19
N GLU A 375 -31.44 1.52 16.17
CA GLU A 375 -30.05 1.07 16.24
C GLU A 375 -29.02 2.22 16.40
N GLY A 376 -29.35 3.42 15.90
CA GLY A 376 -28.42 4.53 15.78
C GLY A 376 -27.49 4.43 14.56
N VAL A 377 -26.97 5.59 14.15
CA VAL A 377 -26.17 5.70 12.90
C VAL A 377 -24.85 4.95 12.99
N ILE A 378 -24.14 5.10 14.11
CA ILE A 378 -22.81 4.50 14.30
C ILE A 378 -22.91 2.98 14.26
N ASN A 379 -23.81 2.40 15.08
CA ASN A 379 -24.01 0.95 15.13
C ASN A 379 -24.48 0.40 13.77
N ASN A 380 -25.34 1.14 13.05
CA ASN A 380 -25.79 0.78 11.71
C ASN A 380 -24.63 0.73 10.69
N VAL A 381 -23.76 1.76 10.67
CA VAL A 381 -22.61 1.80 9.77
C VAL A 381 -21.64 0.66 10.08
N GLU A 382 -21.34 0.40 11.37
CA GLU A 382 -20.47 -0.72 11.78
C GLU A 382 -21.04 -2.08 11.40
N ARG A 383 -22.32 -2.32 11.71
CA ARG A 383 -23.00 -3.58 11.37
C ARG A 383 -23.00 -3.81 9.86
N ARG A 384 -23.40 -2.80 9.07
CA ARG A 384 -23.41 -2.88 7.62
C ARG A 384 -22.02 -3.12 7.06
N TYR A 385 -20.98 -2.55 7.63
CA TYR A 385 -19.60 -2.80 7.23
C TYR A 385 -19.19 -4.27 7.48
N ARG A 386 -19.57 -4.82 8.65
CA ARG A 386 -19.19 -6.20 9.04
C ARG A 386 -19.99 -7.27 8.30
N GLU A 387 -21.31 -7.09 8.17
CA GLU A 387 -22.23 -8.14 7.73
C GLU A 387 -22.46 -8.17 6.21
N THR A 388 -22.09 -7.10 5.50
CA THR A 388 -22.34 -7.05 4.05
C THR A 388 -21.47 -8.01 3.25
N ASN A 389 -22.09 -8.73 2.31
CA ASN A 389 -21.41 -9.53 1.30
C ASN A 389 -21.07 -8.70 0.04
N SER A 390 -21.53 -7.44 -0.04
CA SER A 390 -21.29 -6.55 -1.17
C SER A 390 -20.06 -5.69 -0.93
N ASP A 391 -19.04 -5.84 -1.76
CA ASP A 391 -17.85 -4.99 -1.71
C ASP A 391 -18.18 -3.51 -1.93
N PHE A 392 -19.17 -3.21 -2.77
CA PHE A 392 -19.66 -1.85 -2.98
C PHE A 392 -20.21 -1.24 -1.68
N THR A 393 -21.07 -1.97 -0.97
CA THR A 393 -21.65 -1.48 0.31
C THR A 393 -20.55 -1.31 1.35
N ARG A 394 -19.60 -2.25 1.40
CA ARG A 394 -18.43 -2.16 2.31
C ARG A 394 -17.58 -0.93 2.01
N ASP A 395 -17.31 -0.64 0.74
CA ASP A 395 -16.57 0.56 0.32
C ASP A 395 -17.32 1.86 0.65
N VAL A 396 -18.65 1.86 0.54
CA VAL A 396 -19.47 3.02 0.92
C VAL A 396 -19.43 3.26 2.43
N MET A 397 -19.61 2.22 3.25
CA MET A 397 -19.56 2.34 4.71
C MET A 397 -18.17 2.76 5.19
N ARG A 398 -17.13 2.25 4.56
CA ARG A 398 -15.74 2.60 4.87
C ARG A 398 -15.42 4.10 4.76
N LYS A 399 -16.17 4.84 3.93
CA LYS A 399 -15.99 6.30 3.81
C LYS A 399 -16.31 7.07 5.10
N TYR A 400 -17.10 6.46 5.99
CA TYR A 400 -17.50 7.04 7.28
C TYR A 400 -16.65 6.51 8.43
N MET A 401 -15.60 5.76 8.14
CA MET A 401 -14.73 5.14 9.14
C MET A 401 -13.30 5.68 9.02
N THR A 402 -12.67 5.87 10.17
CA THR A 402 -11.26 6.26 10.29
C THR A 402 -10.48 5.12 10.93
N SER A 403 -9.25 4.91 10.45
CA SER A 403 -8.34 3.93 11.03
C SER A 403 -7.59 4.55 12.19
N LEU A 404 -7.90 4.12 13.41
CA LEU A 404 -7.21 4.55 14.63
C LEU A 404 -6.18 3.50 15.06
N THR A 405 -5.05 3.95 15.58
CA THR A 405 -4.04 3.06 16.16
C THR A 405 -4.65 2.28 17.31
N CYS A 406 -4.46 0.97 17.36
CA CYS A 406 -4.98 0.12 18.44
C CYS A 406 -4.43 0.58 19.79
N SER A 407 -5.30 0.89 20.74
CA SER A 407 -4.93 1.38 22.07
C SER A 407 -4.20 0.33 22.92
N THR A 408 -4.46 -0.96 22.69
CA THR A 408 -3.88 -2.07 23.45
C THR A 408 -2.45 -2.38 23.02
N CYS A 409 -2.19 -2.47 21.71
CA CYS A 409 -0.85 -2.80 21.23
C CYS A 409 -0.09 -1.57 20.70
N HIS A 410 -0.65 -0.37 20.75
CA HIS A 410 -0.03 0.87 20.28
C HIS A 410 0.51 0.80 18.84
N GLY A 411 -0.15 0.00 17.99
CA GLY A 411 0.27 -0.21 16.60
C GLY A 411 1.22 -1.40 16.36
N TYR A 412 1.80 -1.97 17.42
CA TYR A 412 2.81 -3.05 17.29
C TYR A 412 2.24 -4.39 16.83
N ARG A 413 0.91 -4.55 16.73
CA ARG A 413 0.21 -5.74 16.21
C ARG A 413 0.33 -7.00 17.08
N LEU A 414 1.20 -7.01 18.07
CA LEU A 414 1.52 -8.15 18.93
C LEU A 414 0.87 -8.03 20.29
N ASN A 415 0.69 -9.15 20.96
CA ASN A 415 0.20 -9.18 22.33
C ASN A 415 1.28 -8.76 23.33
N GLU A 416 0.88 -8.49 24.56
CA GLU A 416 1.75 -8.02 25.63
C GLU A 416 2.88 -9.03 25.96
N ARG A 417 2.62 -10.34 25.85
CA ARG A 417 3.61 -11.40 26.09
C ARG A 417 4.80 -11.31 25.12
N ALA A 418 4.49 -11.10 23.83
CA ALA A 418 5.53 -10.93 22.81
C ALA A 418 6.31 -9.63 23.00
N LEU A 419 5.62 -8.54 23.38
CA LEU A 419 6.24 -7.23 23.61
C LEU A 419 7.07 -7.18 24.91
N ALA A 420 6.82 -8.10 25.84
CA ALA A 420 7.61 -8.23 27.07
C ALA A 420 9.03 -8.77 26.83
N VAL A 421 9.33 -9.32 25.67
CA VAL A 421 10.67 -9.85 25.35
C VAL A 421 11.50 -8.78 24.65
N LYS A 422 12.70 -8.49 25.18
CA LYS A 422 13.56 -7.41 24.70
C LYS A 422 14.95 -7.90 24.31
N ILE A 423 15.55 -7.20 23.35
CA ILE A 423 16.96 -7.29 22.99
C ILE A 423 17.52 -5.87 23.06
N ASP A 424 18.56 -5.66 23.83
CA ASP A 424 19.17 -4.34 24.09
C ASP A 424 18.10 -3.27 24.47
N GLY A 425 17.20 -3.66 25.39
CA GLY A 425 16.13 -2.80 25.92
C GLY A 425 14.95 -2.59 24.98
N LYS A 426 14.98 -3.06 23.72
CA LYS A 426 13.91 -2.87 22.72
C LYS A 426 13.13 -4.15 22.46
N ASN A 427 11.80 -4.04 22.37
CA ASN A 427 10.95 -5.13 21.90
C ASN A 427 10.90 -5.18 20.36
N ILE A 428 10.37 -6.27 19.82
CA ILE A 428 10.30 -6.48 18.36
C ILE A 428 9.41 -5.44 17.66
N GLY A 429 8.38 -4.92 18.33
CA GLY A 429 7.50 -3.86 17.81
C GLY A 429 8.26 -2.55 17.66
N GLU A 430 8.98 -2.12 18.71
CA GLU A 430 9.78 -0.89 18.69
C GLU A 430 10.83 -0.91 17.58
N VAL A 431 11.52 -2.04 17.41
CA VAL A 431 12.52 -2.19 16.34
C VAL A 431 11.86 -2.21 14.96
N SER A 432 10.67 -2.77 14.84
CA SER A 432 9.92 -2.75 13.57
C SER A 432 9.44 -1.34 13.17
N GLU A 433 9.25 -0.43 14.13
CA GLU A 433 8.91 0.98 13.88
C GLU A 433 10.14 1.85 13.55
N MET A 434 11.34 1.37 13.80
CA MET A 434 12.54 2.08 13.39
C MET A 434 12.62 2.21 11.88
N SER A 435 13.20 3.31 11.39
CA SER A 435 13.56 3.38 9.97
C SER A 435 14.59 2.29 9.63
N ILE A 436 14.56 1.78 8.40
CA ILE A 436 15.54 0.78 7.94
C ILE A 436 16.96 1.33 8.08
N GLY A 437 17.12 2.66 7.89
CA GLY A 437 18.40 3.37 8.07
C GLY A 437 18.90 3.32 9.51
N ASP A 438 18.02 3.38 10.51
CA ASP A 438 18.38 3.31 11.93
C ASP A 438 18.44 1.88 12.45
N ALA A 439 17.61 0.98 11.91
CA ALA A 439 17.60 -0.43 12.27
C ALA A 439 18.93 -1.12 11.92
N LEU A 440 19.52 -0.80 10.77
CA LEU A 440 20.78 -1.41 10.32
C LEU A 440 21.95 -1.18 11.29
N PRO A 441 22.29 0.07 11.73
CA PRO A 441 23.31 0.28 12.74
C PRO A 441 22.94 -0.33 14.10
N PHE A 442 21.66 -0.34 14.50
CA PHE A 442 21.21 -1.01 15.72
C PHE A 442 21.59 -2.49 15.70
N PHE A 443 21.24 -3.24 14.63
CA PHE A 443 21.60 -4.67 14.57
C PHE A 443 23.11 -4.93 14.46
N LYS A 444 23.85 -4.05 13.81
CA LYS A 444 25.31 -4.14 13.75
C LYS A 444 26.01 -3.86 15.10
N GLY A 445 25.37 -3.08 15.97
CA GLY A 445 25.87 -2.71 17.29
C GLY A 445 25.56 -3.72 18.41
N LEU A 446 24.70 -4.71 18.15
CA LEU A 446 24.32 -5.70 19.17
C LEU A 446 25.52 -6.57 19.58
N THR A 447 25.67 -6.76 20.89
CA THR A 447 26.65 -7.65 21.48
C THR A 447 25.95 -8.67 22.41
N PHE A 448 26.40 -9.91 22.38
CA PHE A 448 25.80 -10.98 23.16
C PHE A 448 26.85 -11.73 23.96
N SER A 449 26.42 -12.53 24.96
CA SER A 449 27.29 -13.51 25.60
C SER A 449 27.75 -14.56 24.58
N GLU A 450 28.88 -15.21 24.81
CA GLU A 450 29.50 -16.18 23.89
C GLU A 450 28.53 -17.26 23.39
N GLN A 451 27.66 -17.77 24.25
CA GLN A 451 26.62 -18.75 23.87
C GLN A 451 25.52 -18.15 22.98
N LYS A 452 25.00 -16.97 23.34
CA LYS A 452 23.98 -16.29 22.55
C LYS A 452 24.56 -15.77 21.24
N GLU A 453 25.84 -15.39 21.19
CA GLU A 453 26.54 -14.92 19.99
C GLU A 453 26.57 -16.00 18.88
N GLN A 454 26.84 -17.26 19.23
CA GLN A 454 26.83 -18.37 18.29
C GLN A 454 25.48 -18.56 17.60
N ILE A 455 24.37 -18.29 18.31
CA ILE A 455 23.01 -18.38 17.80
C ILE A 455 22.64 -17.09 17.00
N ALA A 456 23.00 -15.94 17.54
CA ALA A 456 22.64 -14.64 16.97
C ALA A 456 23.36 -14.32 15.64
N LYS A 457 24.64 -14.67 15.54
CA LYS A 457 25.52 -14.30 14.42
C LYS A 457 24.97 -14.68 13.02
N PRO A 458 24.53 -15.92 12.74
CA PRO A 458 23.96 -16.25 11.44
C PRO A 458 22.65 -15.50 11.16
N ILE A 459 21.80 -15.28 12.18
CA ILE A 459 20.51 -14.59 12.05
C ILE A 459 20.76 -13.11 11.79
N LEU A 460 21.68 -12.48 12.54
CA LEU A 460 22.04 -11.07 12.36
C LEU A 460 22.65 -10.80 10.98
N LYS A 461 23.44 -11.74 10.46
CA LYS A 461 23.99 -11.62 9.11
C LYS A 461 22.87 -11.49 8.09
N GLU A 462 21.87 -12.37 8.12
CA GLU A 462 20.73 -12.35 7.22
C GLU A 462 19.91 -11.06 7.35
N ILE A 463 19.65 -10.60 8.58
CA ILE A 463 18.95 -9.33 8.84
C ILE A 463 19.74 -8.15 8.27
N CYS A 464 21.04 -8.06 8.58
CA CYS A 464 21.88 -6.95 8.13
C CYS A 464 22.06 -6.92 6.62
N ASP A 465 22.20 -8.07 5.97
CA ASP A 465 22.32 -8.16 4.53
C ASP A 465 21.05 -7.65 3.85
N ARG A 466 19.86 -8.11 4.26
CA ARG A 466 18.57 -7.64 3.73
C ARG A 466 18.31 -6.16 3.99
N LEU A 467 18.60 -5.67 5.20
CA LEU A 467 18.48 -4.24 5.51
C LEU A 467 19.46 -3.41 4.65
N SER A 468 20.69 -3.89 4.44
CA SER A 468 21.68 -3.21 3.61
C SER A 468 21.19 -3.11 2.15
N PHE A 469 20.56 -4.15 1.61
CA PHE A 469 19.98 -4.09 0.26
C PHE A 469 18.86 -3.07 0.16
N LEU A 470 17.98 -2.99 1.16
CA LEU A 470 16.91 -1.98 1.20
C LEU A 470 17.46 -0.55 1.27
N VAL A 471 18.55 -0.33 2.02
CA VAL A 471 19.26 0.97 2.06
C VAL A 471 19.85 1.30 0.68
N ASN A 472 20.47 0.32 0.04
CA ASN A 472 21.11 0.50 -1.27
C ASN A 472 20.13 0.83 -2.40
N VAL A 473 18.88 0.35 -2.32
CA VAL A 473 17.84 0.72 -3.29
C VAL A 473 17.06 1.99 -2.91
N GLY A 474 17.57 2.78 -1.95
CA GLY A 474 17.00 4.07 -1.56
C GLY A 474 15.78 4.00 -0.66
N LEU A 475 15.56 2.91 0.08
CA LEU A 475 14.41 2.71 0.97
C LEU A 475 14.75 2.85 2.47
N ALA A 476 15.86 3.51 2.80
CA ALA A 476 16.31 3.70 4.18
C ALA A 476 15.27 4.38 5.09
N TYR A 477 14.39 5.20 4.54
CA TYR A 477 13.37 5.95 5.27
C TYR A 477 12.13 5.13 5.65
N LEU A 478 11.93 3.94 5.07
CA LEU A 478 10.79 3.08 5.39
C LEU A 478 10.99 2.41 6.74
N THR A 479 9.87 2.07 7.40
CA THR A 479 9.85 1.22 8.60
C THR A 479 9.46 -0.21 8.23
N LEU A 480 9.92 -1.20 9.00
CA LEU A 480 9.56 -2.61 8.77
C LEU A 480 8.07 -2.89 9.06
N SER A 481 7.47 -2.11 9.96
CA SER A 481 6.04 -2.17 10.33
C SER A 481 5.11 -1.61 9.26
N ARG A 482 5.62 -0.76 8.33
CA ARG A 482 4.82 -0.07 7.33
C ARG A 482 4.02 -1.07 6.49
N SER A 483 2.71 -0.84 6.41
CA SER A 483 1.81 -1.69 5.63
C SER A 483 2.15 -1.65 4.14
N ALA A 484 2.25 -2.82 3.51
CA ALA A 484 2.51 -2.96 2.08
C ALA A 484 1.46 -2.27 1.19
N ARG A 485 0.23 -2.08 1.69
CA ARG A 485 -0.85 -1.35 0.99
C ARG A 485 -0.60 0.15 0.85
N THR A 486 0.26 0.71 1.69
CA THR A 486 0.58 2.16 1.70
C THR A 486 1.80 2.50 0.87
N LEU A 487 2.43 1.50 0.29
CA LEU A 487 3.60 1.67 -0.57
C LEU A 487 3.19 2.20 -1.94
N SER A 488 3.99 3.10 -2.50
CA SER A 488 3.91 3.44 -3.92
C SER A 488 4.33 2.25 -4.79
N GLY A 489 3.96 2.27 -6.07
CA GLY A 489 4.38 1.22 -7.02
C GLY A 489 5.90 1.06 -7.06
N GLY A 490 6.64 2.16 -7.12
CA GLY A 490 8.10 2.14 -7.12
C GLY A 490 8.72 1.64 -5.81
N GLU A 491 8.16 2.00 -4.63
CA GLU A 491 8.60 1.44 -3.34
C GLU A 491 8.43 -0.08 -3.30
N ALA A 492 7.25 -0.58 -3.69
CA ALA A 492 6.96 -2.01 -3.70
C ALA A 492 7.87 -2.78 -4.67
N GLN A 493 8.16 -2.22 -5.83
CA GLN A 493 9.08 -2.80 -6.82
C GLN A 493 10.50 -2.87 -6.28
N ARG A 494 11.01 -1.79 -5.67
CA ARG A 494 12.36 -1.77 -5.06
C ARG A 494 12.50 -2.73 -3.88
N ILE A 495 11.44 -2.93 -3.09
CA ILE A 495 11.42 -3.96 -2.04
C ILE A 495 11.63 -5.34 -2.66
N ARG A 496 10.92 -5.67 -3.74
CA ARG A 496 11.11 -6.94 -4.45
C ARG A 496 12.51 -7.06 -5.04
N LEU A 497 13.01 -6.00 -5.65
CA LEU A 497 14.38 -5.96 -6.17
C LEU A 497 15.39 -6.25 -5.07
N ALA A 498 15.28 -5.59 -3.92
CA ALA A 498 16.14 -5.82 -2.76
C ALA A 498 16.07 -7.28 -2.26
N THR A 499 14.88 -7.87 -2.24
CA THR A 499 14.69 -9.28 -1.85
C THR A 499 15.36 -10.23 -2.84
N GLN A 500 15.28 -9.94 -4.15
CA GLN A 500 15.94 -10.77 -5.18
C GLN A 500 17.46 -10.64 -5.16
N ILE A 501 18.00 -9.44 -4.93
CA ILE A 501 19.44 -9.23 -4.72
C ILE A 501 19.92 -10.07 -3.52
N GLY A 502 19.16 -10.07 -2.45
CA GLY A 502 19.44 -10.83 -1.23
C GLY A 502 19.49 -12.35 -1.42
N SER A 503 18.83 -12.89 -2.45
CA SER A 503 18.83 -14.33 -2.74
C SER A 503 20.15 -14.83 -3.31
N ASN A 504 21.06 -13.93 -3.77
CA ASN A 504 22.36 -14.26 -4.38
C ASN A 504 22.28 -15.30 -5.51
N LEU A 505 21.17 -15.32 -6.24
CA LEU A 505 21.01 -16.21 -7.39
C LEU A 505 21.95 -15.80 -8.53
N SER A 506 22.50 -16.76 -9.25
CA SER A 506 23.35 -16.58 -10.42
C SER A 506 22.81 -17.32 -11.63
N GLY A 507 23.11 -16.83 -12.83
CA GLY A 507 22.66 -17.44 -14.09
C GLY A 507 21.18 -17.24 -14.41
N VAL A 508 20.52 -16.29 -13.76
CA VAL A 508 19.10 -15.94 -13.89
C VAL A 508 18.93 -14.77 -14.88
N LEU A 509 17.82 -14.77 -15.60
CA LEU A 509 17.37 -13.64 -16.40
C LEU A 509 16.39 -12.80 -15.57
N TYR A 510 16.78 -11.60 -15.16
CA TYR A 510 15.91 -10.64 -14.52
C TYR A 510 15.31 -9.66 -15.51
N ILE A 511 14.01 -9.46 -15.46
CA ILE A 511 13.30 -8.50 -16.31
C ILE A 511 12.62 -7.49 -15.41
N LEU A 512 12.99 -6.21 -15.53
CA LEU A 512 12.54 -5.12 -14.70
C LEU A 512 11.77 -4.08 -15.52
N ASP A 513 10.66 -3.58 -14.97
CA ASP A 513 9.84 -2.54 -15.59
C ASP A 513 10.07 -1.21 -14.88
N GLU A 514 10.80 -0.30 -15.53
CA GLU A 514 11.04 1.08 -15.07
C GLU A 514 11.41 1.20 -13.58
N PRO A 515 12.49 0.55 -13.11
CA PRO A 515 12.83 0.53 -11.68
C PRO A 515 13.26 1.89 -11.12
N SER A 516 13.61 2.87 -11.98
CA SER A 516 13.96 4.24 -11.59
C SER A 516 12.77 5.13 -11.24
N ILE A 517 11.54 4.64 -11.42
CA ILE A 517 10.31 5.43 -11.19
C ILE A 517 10.25 6.03 -9.79
N GLY A 518 9.93 7.34 -9.74
CA GLY A 518 9.77 8.08 -8.49
C GLY A 518 11.05 8.23 -7.68
N LEU A 519 12.21 7.98 -8.30
CA LEU A 519 13.52 8.21 -7.70
C LEU A 519 14.05 9.61 -7.99
N HIS A 520 14.63 10.21 -6.99
CA HIS A 520 15.55 11.32 -7.16
C HIS A 520 16.86 10.81 -7.78
N GLN A 521 17.56 11.62 -8.59
CA GLN A 521 18.80 11.23 -9.26
C GLN A 521 19.84 10.60 -8.30
N ARG A 522 19.99 11.14 -7.10
CA ARG A 522 20.86 10.56 -6.06
C ARG A 522 20.53 9.12 -5.72
N ASP A 523 19.24 8.80 -5.65
CA ASP A 523 18.79 7.46 -5.30
C ASP A 523 18.86 6.53 -6.54
N ASN A 524 18.74 7.10 -7.75
CA ASN A 524 18.91 6.40 -9.02
C ASN A 524 20.36 5.90 -9.21
N ASP A 525 21.36 6.70 -8.85
CA ASP A 525 22.76 6.28 -8.86
C ASP A 525 22.97 4.99 -8.03
N ARG A 526 22.40 4.93 -6.84
CA ARG A 526 22.45 3.75 -5.97
C ARG A 526 21.73 2.53 -6.55
N LEU A 527 20.62 2.76 -7.23
CA LEU A 527 19.89 1.71 -7.96
C LEU A 527 20.76 1.13 -9.08
N ILE A 528 21.36 1.98 -9.90
CA ILE A 528 22.24 1.58 -10.99
C ILE A 528 23.42 0.73 -10.46
N ASP A 529 24.03 1.14 -9.35
CA ASP A 529 25.09 0.35 -8.71
C ASP A 529 24.60 -1.02 -8.22
N SER A 530 23.36 -1.09 -7.72
CA SER A 530 22.74 -2.36 -7.30
C SER A 530 22.48 -3.27 -8.49
N LEU A 531 22.00 -2.73 -9.62
CA LEU A 531 21.80 -3.48 -10.86
C LEU A 531 23.14 -4.01 -11.42
N LYS A 532 24.19 -3.21 -11.38
CA LYS A 532 25.55 -3.65 -11.78
C LYS A 532 26.06 -4.79 -10.89
N LYS A 533 25.85 -4.73 -9.58
CA LYS A 533 26.18 -5.82 -8.67
C LYS A 533 25.45 -7.12 -9.02
N MET A 534 24.13 -7.05 -9.31
CA MET A 534 23.39 -8.22 -9.78
C MET A 534 23.95 -8.81 -11.06
N ARG A 535 24.29 -7.97 -12.03
CA ARG A 535 24.96 -8.40 -13.27
C ARG A 535 26.28 -9.11 -12.97
N ASP A 536 27.10 -8.53 -12.10
CA ASP A 536 28.44 -9.04 -11.77
C ASP A 536 28.41 -10.39 -11.02
N LEU A 537 27.23 -10.77 -10.48
CA LEU A 537 26.96 -12.13 -9.97
C LEU A 537 26.71 -13.16 -11.10
N GLY A 538 26.85 -12.78 -12.37
CA GLY A 538 26.62 -13.65 -13.52
C GLY A 538 25.14 -13.75 -13.93
N ASN A 539 24.37 -12.68 -13.74
CA ASN A 539 22.98 -12.61 -14.17
C ASN A 539 22.83 -11.73 -15.42
N THR A 540 21.84 -12.06 -16.23
CA THR A 540 21.39 -11.20 -17.32
C THR A 540 20.26 -10.31 -16.83
N LEU A 541 20.39 -8.99 -16.98
CA LEU A 541 19.36 -8.03 -16.59
C LEU A 541 18.80 -7.36 -17.84
N ILE A 542 17.50 -7.44 -18.04
CA ILE A 542 16.77 -6.69 -19.06
C ILE A 542 15.90 -5.67 -18.34
N VAL A 543 16.16 -4.40 -18.60
CA VAL A 543 15.47 -3.30 -17.94
C VAL A 543 14.73 -2.47 -18.99
N VAL A 544 13.42 -2.39 -18.89
CA VAL A 544 12.64 -1.43 -19.67
C VAL A 544 12.80 -0.08 -19.00
N GLU A 545 13.42 0.89 -19.68
CA GLU A 545 13.75 2.18 -19.06
C GLU A 545 13.73 3.36 -20.01
N HIS A 546 13.49 4.54 -19.40
CA HIS A 546 13.49 5.83 -20.07
C HIS A 546 14.49 6.82 -19.48
N ASP A 547 15.08 6.49 -18.33
CA ASP A 547 16.03 7.32 -17.63
C ASP A 547 17.39 7.36 -18.37
N GLU A 548 17.91 8.57 -18.58
CA GLU A 548 19.15 8.79 -19.35
C GLU A 548 20.36 8.19 -18.64
N ASP A 549 20.46 8.30 -17.31
CA ASP A 549 21.60 7.83 -16.54
C ASP A 549 21.66 6.30 -16.55
N THR A 550 20.52 5.64 -16.41
CA THR A 550 20.39 4.18 -16.53
C THR A 550 20.77 3.70 -17.93
N MET A 551 20.29 4.39 -18.98
CA MET A 551 20.65 4.07 -20.37
C MET A 551 22.15 4.23 -20.63
N ARG A 552 22.78 5.28 -20.09
CA ARG A 552 24.23 5.52 -20.23
C ARG A 552 25.07 4.52 -19.46
N ALA A 553 24.56 4.00 -18.34
CA ALA A 553 25.21 3.02 -17.49
C ALA A 553 25.08 1.57 -18.01
N ALA A 554 24.18 1.32 -18.96
CA ALA A 554 23.94 0.01 -19.55
C ALA A 554 25.13 -0.50 -20.38
N ASP A 555 25.31 -1.82 -20.43
CA ASP A 555 26.27 -2.47 -21.33
C ASP A 555 25.74 -2.51 -22.75
N TYR A 556 24.42 -2.66 -22.92
CA TYR A 556 23.76 -2.79 -24.21
C TYR A 556 22.37 -2.11 -24.19
N LEU A 557 22.03 -1.44 -25.29
CA LEU A 557 20.73 -0.81 -25.50
C LEU A 557 20.01 -1.44 -26.68
N ILE A 558 18.68 -1.52 -26.57
CA ILE A 558 17.77 -1.91 -27.66
C ILE A 558 16.70 -0.81 -27.73
N ASP A 559 16.69 -0.05 -28.81
CA ASP A 559 15.71 1.01 -29.05
C ASP A 559 14.60 0.53 -29.98
N ILE A 560 13.36 0.57 -29.49
CA ILE A 560 12.15 0.10 -30.19
C ILE A 560 11.31 1.30 -30.63
N GLY A 561 10.95 1.29 -31.91
CA GLY A 561 10.22 2.39 -32.55
C GLY A 561 9.67 2.02 -33.90
N PRO A 562 9.60 3.02 -34.83
CA PRO A 562 9.91 4.46 -34.67
C PRO A 562 8.84 5.27 -33.94
N GLY A 563 7.60 4.75 -33.84
CA GLY A 563 6.45 5.38 -33.23
C GLY A 563 5.78 4.51 -32.17
N ALA A 564 4.55 4.84 -31.80
CA ALA A 564 3.73 4.10 -30.88
C ALA A 564 2.67 3.27 -31.62
N GLY A 565 2.10 2.25 -30.95
CA GLY A 565 1.01 1.41 -31.49
C GLY A 565 1.37 0.78 -32.83
N SER A 566 0.51 0.95 -33.85
CA SER A 566 0.73 0.41 -35.21
C SER A 566 1.97 0.96 -35.93
N HIS A 567 2.46 2.13 -35.50
CA HIS A 567 3.68 2.74 -36.04
C HIS A 567 4.97 2.28 -35.34
N GLY A 568 4.84 1.51 -34.24
CA GLY A 568 5.96 0.95 -33.46
C GLY A 568 6.37 -0.46 -33.89
N GLY A 569 6.95 -1.20 -32.97
CA GLY A 569 7.19 -2.63 -33.06
C GLY A 569 8.42 -3.03 -33.89
N LYS A 570 9.38 -2.14 -34.12
CA LYS A 570 10.64 -2.45 -34.83
C LYS A 570 11.86 -2.05 -33.99
N VAL A 571 12.94 -2.82 -34.08
CA VAL A 571 14.23 -2.44 -33.52
C VAL A 571 14.85 -1.35 -34.41
N MET A 572 15.02 -0.15 -33.85
CA MET A 572 15.58 1.01 -34.56
C MET A 572 17.09 1.06 -34.48
N ALA A 573 17.62 0.66 -33.32
CA ALA A 573 19.06 0.51 -33.10
C ALA A 573 19.30 -0.46 -31.93
N SER A 574 20.41 -1.18 -31.99
CA SER A 574 20.90 -2.01 -30.89
C SER A 574 22.43 -1.91 -30.81
N GLY A 575 22.97 -2.01 -29.61
CA GLY A 575 24.40 -1.92 -29.37
C GLY A 575 24.75 -1.20 -28.06
N THR A 576 26.01 -0.82 -27.91
CA THR A 576 26.42 -0.01 -26.75
C THR A 576 25.72 1.37 -26.75
N PRO A 577 25.58 2.06 -25.60
CA PRO A 577 25.00 3.41 -25.57
C PRO A 577 25.63 4.38 -26.56
N LYS A 578 26.95 4.31 -26.77
CA LYS A 578 27.68 5.13 -27.74
C LYS A 578 27.32 4.81 -29.17
N GLN A 579 27.03 3.56 -29.48
CA GLN A 579 26.61 3.15 -30.82
C GLN A 579 25.19 3.60 -31.12
N VAL A 580 24.28 3.41 -30.18
CA VAL A 580 22.88 3.88 -30.31
C VAL A 580 22.80 5.41 -30.41
N ALA A 581 23.58 6.15 -29.63
CA ALA A 581 23.68 7.61 -29.72
C ALA A 581 24.13 8.14 -31.10
N ARG A 582 24.87 7.33 -31.88
CA ARG A 582 25.31 7.67 -33.26
C ARG A 582 24.25 7.36 -34.31
N SER A 583 23.27 6.54 -34.00
CA SER A 583 22.23 6.12 -34.93
C SER A 583 21.28 7.25 -35.28
N ALA A 584 21.22 7.66 -36.54
CA ALA A 584 20.26 8.66 -37.01
C ALA A 584 18.80 8.16 -36.99
N LYS A 585 18.58 6.85 -36.98
CA LYS A 585 17.24 6.24 -36.97
C LYS A 585 16.66 6.15 -35.59
N SER A 586 17.49 6.15 -34.53
CA SER A 586 17.08 6.05 -33.14
C SER A 586 16.69 7.41 -32.61
N LEU A 587 15.43 7.55 -32.17
CA LEU A 587 14.97 8.76 -31.49
C LEU A 587 15.66 8.91 -30.14
N THR A 588 15.75 7.84 -29.36
CA THR A 588 16.50 7.79 -28.10
C THR A 588 17.96 8.18 -28.33
N GLY A 589 18.58 7.69 -29.40
CA GLY A 589 19.97 8.04 -29.77
C GLY A 589 20.14 9.53 -30.07
N GLN A 590 19.13 10.19 -30.64
CA GLN A 590 19.16 11.63 -30.88
C GLN A 590 19.13 12.44 -29.58
N TYR A 591 18.38 11.99 -28.56
CA TYR A 591 18.38 12.59 -27.23
C TYR A 591 19.70 12.31 -26.49
N LEU A 592 20.17 11.07 -26.47
CA LEU A 592 21.44 10.70 -25.83
C LEU A 592 22.66 11.44 -26.42
N SER A 593 22.62 11.79 -27.74
CA SER A 593 23.65 12.57 -28.39
C SER A 593 23.49 14.10 -28.24
N GLY A 594 22.41 14.57 -27.64
CA GLY A 594 22.12 16.00 -27.52
C GLY A 594 21.61 16.69 -28.80
N LYS A 595 21.34 15.93 -29.88
CA LYS A 595 20.77 16.49 -31.13
C LYS A 595 19.33 16.92 -30.94
N LYS A 596 18.59 16.22 -30.08
CA LYS A 596 17.28 16.62 -29.59
C LYS A 596 17.34 16.84 -28.09
N TYR A 597 16.55 17.77 -27.60
CA TYR A 597 16.49 18.14 -26.17
C TYR A 597 15.15 18.77 -25.83
N VAL A 598 14.85 18.84 -24.55
CA VAL A 598 13.78 19.67 -23.99
C VAL A 598 14.38 21.04 -23.72
N PRO A 599 13.84 22.12 -24.31
CA PRO A 599 14.42 23.47 -24.15
C PRO A 599 14.19 24.03 -22.75
N ILE A 600 15.07 24.93 -22.33
CA ILE A 600 14.92 25.73 -21.12
C ILE A 600 14.24 27.05 -21.50
N PRO A 601 13.14 27.46 -20.82
CA PRO A 601 12.50 28.76 -21.08
C PRO A 601 13.47 29.90 -20.83
N LYS A 602 13.58 30.86 -21.79
CA LYS A 602 14.44 32.03 -21.64
C LYS A 602 14.01 32.96 -20.52
N GLU A 603 12.71 33.10 -20.35
CA GLU A 603 12.11 33.91 -19.30
C GLU A 603 11.17 33.11 -18.44
N ARG A 604 11.23 33.32 -17.12
CA ARG A 604 10.30 32.69 -16.16
C ARG A 604 9.08 33.59 -16.00
N ARG A 605 7.87 32.97 -15.95
CA ARG A 605 6.62 33.72 -15.75
C ARG A 605 6.60 34.39 -14.39
N LYS A 606 6.13 35.67 -14.37
CA LYS A 606 5.97 36.41 -13.11
C LYS A 606 4.78 35.93 -12.27
N GLY A 607 3.80 35.25 -12.93
CA GLY A 607 2.54 34.87 -12.32
C GLY A 607 1.53 36.00 -12.31
N ASN A 608 0.41 35.85 -11.60
CA ASN A 608 -0.67 36.81 -11.53
C ASN A 608 -0.60 37.74 -10.30
N GLY A 609 0.48 37.67 -9.51
CA GLY A 609 0.70 38.47 -8.31
C GLY A 609 0.03 37.97 -7.04
N HIS A 610 -0.79 36.91 -7.12
CA HIS A 610 -1.43 36.27 -5.95
C HIS A 610 -0.63 35.07 -5.51
N VAL A 611 -0.74 34.76 -4.21
CA VAL A 611 -0.04 33.63 -3.58
C VAL A 611 -1.01 32.83 -2.73
N LEU A 612 -0.89 31.50 -2.80
CA LEU A 612 -1.55 30.59 -1.87
C LEU A 612 -0.53 30.23 -0.80
N GLU A 613 -0.83 30.48 0.47
CA GLU A 613 0.07 30.26 1.60
C GLU A 613 -0.46 29.21 2.55
N LEU A 614 0.36 28.20 2.82
CA LEU A 614 0.09 27.12 3.78
C LEU A 614 1.03 27.27 4.97
N PHE A 615 0.46 27.44 6.16
CA PHE A 615 1.20 27.62 7.41
C PHE A 615 1.11 26.40 8.32
N GLY A 616 2.23 26.05 8.92
CA GLY A 616 2.32 25.09 9.98
C GLY A 616 2.00 23.66 9.56
N ALA A 617 2.40 23.23 8.38
CA ALA A 617 2.22 21.87 7.92
C ALA A 617 3.09 20.91 8.75
N CYS A 618 2.46 19.97 9.48
CA CYS A 618 3.12 19.10 10.46
C CYS A 618 2.62 17.64 10.43
N GLU A 619 2.11 17.17 9.30
CA GLU A 619 1.69 15.78 9.13
C GLU A 619 2.89 14.89 8.80
N ASN A 620 2.90 13.65 9.28
CA ASN A 620 3.98 12.67 9.13
C ASN A 620 5.35 13.27 9.51
N ASN A 621 6.31 13.27 8.57
CA ASN A 621 7.66 13.78 8.79
C ASN A 621 7.80 15.30 8.60
N LEU A 622 6.75 16.03 8.25
CA LEU A 622 6.84 17.48 8.06
C LEU A 622 7.06 18.22 9.39
N LYS A 623 8.04 19.10 9.42
CA LYS A 623 8.53 19.81 10.63
C LYS A 623 7.92 21.19 10.79
N ASN A 624 6.59 21.30 10.83
CA ASN A 624 5.85 22.57 11.01
C ASN A 624 6.29 23.64 10.00
N ILE A 625 6.26 23.27 8.72
CA ILE A 625 6.76 24.13 7.63
C ILE A 625 5.69 25.10 7.11
N ASP A 626 6.15 26.27 6.68
CA ASP A 626 5.36 27.27 5.97
C ASP A 626 5.76 27.28 4.50
N VAL A 627 4.77 27.24 3.60
CA VAL A 627 5.01 27.11 2.16
C VAL A 627 4.14 28.09 1.38
N SER A 628 4.75 28.79 0.42
CA SER A 628 4.08 29.71 -0.49
C SER A 628 4.05 29.17 -1.92
N PHE A 629 2.87 29.19 -2.53
CA PHE A 629 2.64 28.74 -3.90
C PHE A 629 2.18 29.95 -4.74
N PRO A 630 3.07 30.53 -5.56
CA PRO A 630 2.70 31.67 -6.42
C PRO A 630 1.74 31.23 -7.52
N LEU A 631 0.59 31.95 -7.65
CA LEU A 631 -0.46 31.58 -8.60
C LEU A 631 -0.15 32.03 -10.03
N GLY A 632 -0.72 31.34 -11.03
CA GLY A 632 -0.48 31.62 -12.44
C GLY A 632 0.91 31.19 -12.92
N LYS A 633 1.53 30.22 -12.24
CA LYS A 633 2.86 29.66 -12.56
C LYS A 633 2.84 28.17 -12.73
N PHE A 634 3.87 27.67 -13.38
CA PHE A 634 4.25 26.26 -13.37
C PHE A 634 5.18 25.99 -12.19
N ILE A 635 4.68 25.28 -11.18
CA ILE A 635 5.37 25.00 -9.92
C ILE A 635 5.78 23.53 -9.88
N ALA A 636 7.05 23.25 -9.56
CA ALA A 636 7.48 21.88 -9.28
C ALA A 636 7.90 21.73 -7.81
N VAL A 637 7.37 20.68 -7.16
CA VAL A 637 7.75 20.24 -5.82
C VAL A 637 8.74 19.09 -5.96
N THR A 638 9.97 19.30 -5.48
CA THR A 638 11.11 18.43 -5.68
C THR A 638 11.71 17.96 -4.33
N GLY A 639 12.72 17.14 -4.39
CA GLY A 639 13.46 16.63 -3.24
C GLY A 639 13.64 15.13 -3.25
N VAL A 640 14.49 14.62 -2.37
CA VAL A 640 14.81 13.19 -2.29
C VAL A 640 13.59 12.32 -1.95
N SER A 641 13.69 11.01 -2.20
CA SER A 641 12.62 10.07 -1.87
C SER A 641 12.35 10.09 -0.36
N GLY A 642 11.05 10.11 0.03
CA GLY A 642 10.65 10.18 1.44
C GLY A 642 10.82 11.55 2.13
N SER A 643 11.18 12.63 1.42
CA SER A 643 11.37 13.98 2.01
C SER A 643 10.09 14.68 2.47
N GLY A 644 8.91 14.14 2.16
CA GLY A 644 7.62 14.69 2.58
C GLY A 644 6.80 15.36 1.46
N LYS A 645 7.22 15.28 0.20
CA LYS A 645 6.52 15.87 -0.97
C LYS A 645 5.04 15.46 -1.04
N SER A 646 4.78 14.16 -1.07
CA SER A 646 3.40 13.63 -1.14
C SER A 646 2.59 13.96 0.11
N THR A 647 3.23 14.06 1.28
CA THR A 647 2.56 14.51 2.50
C THR A 647 2.12 15.96 2.37
N LEU A 648 3.02 16.85 1.93
CA LEU A 648 2.72 18.27 1.73
C LEU A 648 1.60 18.47 0.69
N VAL A 649 1.77 17.86 -0.48
CA VAL A 649 0.89 18.12 -1.63
C VAL A 649 -0.38 17.27 -1.57
N ASN A 650 -0.28 15.94 -1.43
CA ASN A 650 -1.43 15.05 -1.56
C ASN A 650 -2.24 14.95 -0.25
N MET A 651 -1.58 14.89 0.92
CA MET A 651 -2.29 14.69 2.18
C MET A 651 -2.78 16.01 2.77
N ILE A 652 -2.07 17.13 2.60
CA ILE A 652 -2.45 18.43 3.17
C ILE A 652 -3.06 19.32 2.10
N LEU A 653 -2.26 19.84 1.15
CA LEU A 653 -2.69 20.88 0.21
C LEU A 653 -3.89 20.45 -0.64
N LYS A 654 -3.80 19.29 -1.31
CA LYS A 654 -4.88 18.74 -2.14
C LYS A 654 -6.19 18.63 -1.36
N LYS A 655 -6.15 18.02 -0.18
CA LYS A 655 -7.34 17.78 0.64
C LYS A 655 -7.90 19.09 1.21
N ALA A 656 -7.04 20.00 1.67
CA ALA A 656 -7.45 21.29 2.18
C ALA A 656 -8.12 22.16 1.09
N LEU A 657 -7.57 22.18 -0.12
CA LEU A 657 -8.17 22.86 -1.28
C LEU A 657 -9.47 22.19 -1.71
N ALA A 658 -9.51 20.84 -1.78
CA ALA A 658 -10.70 20.10 -2.16
C ALA A 658 -11.85 20.31 -1.14
N ALA A 659 -11.55 20.37 0.15
CA ALA A 659 -12.54 20.68 1.17
C ALA A 659 -13.13 22.08 1.01
N LYS A 660 -12.28 23.10 0.74
CA LYS A 660 -12.73 24.50 0.59
C LYS A 660 -13.41 24.79 -0.75
N LEU A 661 -12.88 24.25 -1.85
CA LEU A 661 -13.30 24.63 -3.21
C LEU A 661 -14.27 23.62 -3.83
N ASN A 662 -14.11 22.34 -3.56
CA ASN A 662 -14.89 21.26 -4.15
C ASN A 662 -15.85 20.60 -3.15
N HIS A 663 -15.97 21.11 -1.92
CA HIS A 663 -16.81 20.58 -0.83
C HIS A 663 -16.54 19.09 -0.53
N SER A 664 -15.27 18.67 -0.62
CA SER A 664 -14.86 17.31 -0.30
C SER A 664 -14.92 17.07 1.21
N THR A 665 -15.38 15.90 1.62
CA THR A 665 -15.45 15.46 3.02
C THR A 665 -14.13 14.85 3.53
N GLU A 666 -13.12 14.70 2.68
CA GLU A 666 -11.83 14.15 3.09
C GLU A 666 -11.10 15.10 4.04
N LYS A 667 -10.70 14.59 5.21
CA LYS A 667 -9.91 15.38 6.17
C LYS A 667 -8.48 15.60 5.64
N PRO A 668 -7.99 16.84 5.61
CA PRO A 668 -6.60 17.14 5.34
C PRO A 668 -5.70 16.69 6.51
N GLY A 669 -4.41 16.42 6.22
CA GLY A 669 -3.41 16.28 7.27
C GLY A 669 -3.23 17.55 8.09
N ARG A 670 -2.51 17.48 9.19
CA ARG A 670 -2.38 18.57 10.17
C ARG A 670 -1.63 19.77 9.62
N PHE A 671 -2.27 20.94 9.69
CA PHE A 671 -1.70 22.25 9.38
C PHE A 671 -2.42 23.32 10.19
N LYS A 672 -1.86 24.53 10.28
CA LYS A 672 -2.45 25.63 11.04
C LYS A 672 -3.46 26.44 10.23
N LYS A 673 -3.06 26.89 9.03
CA LYS A 673 -3.87 27.83 8.23
C LYS A 673 -3.54 27.72 6.75
N LEU A 674 -4.55 27.97 5.89
CA LEU A 674 -4.42 28.09 4.44
C LEU A 674 -5.08 29.42 4.01
N ILE A 675 -4.31 30.32 3.37
CA ILE A 675 -4.70 31.65 2.91
C ILE A 675 -4.56 31.71 1.39
N GLY A 676 -5.34 32.58 0.72
CA GLY A 676 -5.27 32.80 -0.75
C GLY A 676 -6.20 31.87 -1.55
N THR A 677 -7.07 31.12 -0.88
CA THR A 677 -8.05 30.26 -1.55
C THR A 677 -9.12 31.04 -2.30
N GLU A 678 -9.36 32.31 -1.97
CA GLU A 678 -10.30 33.21 -2.61
C GLU A 678 -9.94 33.57 -4.07
N TYR A 679 -8.69 33.37 -4.46
CA TYR A 679 -8.22 33.59 -5.84
C TYR A 679 -8.44 32.37 -6.74
N LEU A 680 -8.94 31.26 -6.19
CA LEU A 680 -9.15 29.98 -6.87
C LEU A 680 -10.64 29.62 -6.89
N GLU A 681 -11.08 28.97 -7.95
CA GLU A 681 -12.46 28.45 -8.08
C GLU A 681 -12.55 26.95 -7.86
N LYS A 682 -11.55 26.21 -8.30
CA LYS A 682 -11.52 24.74 -8.11
C LYS A 682 -10.11 24.20 -8.09
N VAL A 683 -9.97 23.04 -7.49
CA VAL A 683 -8.75 22.21 -7.57
C VAL A 683 -9.04 20.95 -8.38
N ILE A 684 -8.11 20.60 -9.27
CA ILE A 684 -8.15 19.37 -10.08
C ILE A 684 -6.89 18.58 -9.80
N CYS A 685 -7.09 17.35 -9.34
CA CYS A 685 -5.98 16.45 -9.07
C CYS A 685 -5.93 15.35 -10.14
N ILE A 686 -4.77 15.17 -10.72
CA ILE A 686 -4.48 14.22 -11.79
C ILE A 686 -3.40 13.25 -11.28
N ASP A 687 -3.84 12.09 -10.85
CA ASP A 687 -3.01 11.01 -10.31
C ASP A 687 -3.02 9.79 -11.24
N GLN A 688 -2.21 8.80 -10.94
CA GLN A 688 -2.05 7.56 -11.72
C GLN A 688 -3.18 6.53 -11.48
N SER A 689 -4.19 6.85 -10.66
CA SER A 689 -5.31 5.95 -10.41
C SER A 689 -6.09 5.66 -11.71
N PRO A 690 -6.64 4.44 -11.89
CA PRO A 690 -7.40 4.08 -13.09
C PRO A 690 -8.56 5.06 -13.35
N ILE A 691 -8.87 5.32 -14.63
CA ILE A 691 -10.03 6.14 -15.06
C ILE A 691 -11.38 5.45 -14.84
N GLY A 692 -11.36 4.20 -14.38
CA GLY A 692 -12.53 3.42 -14.01
C GLY A 692 -12.14 2.05 -13.47
N ARG A 693 -13.04 1.46 -12.68
CA ARG A 693 -12.82 0.16 -12.01
C ARG A 693 -13.42 -1.04 -12.75
N THR A 694 -14.15 -0.80 -13.81
CA THR A 694 -14.86 -1.84 -14.56
C THR A 694 -14.43 -1.85 -16.02
N PRO A 695 -14.52 -2.98 -16.73
CA PRO A 695 -14.25 -3.07 -18.17
C PRO A 695 -15.11 -2.16 -19.06
N ARG A 696 -16.23 -1.64 -18.53
CA ARG A 696 -17.12 -0.69 -19.22
C ARG A 696 -16.54 0.72 -19.30
N SER A 697 -15.68 1.09 -18.35
CA SER A 697 -14.97 2.36 -18.40
C SER A 697 -13.89 2.28 -19.47
N ASN A 698 -13.85 3.24 -20.37
CA ASN A 698 -12.89 3.31 -21.48
C ASN A 698 -12.57 4.78 -21.83
N PRO A 699 -11.54 5.05 -22.65
CA PRO A 699 -11.17 6.39 -23.08
C PRO A 699 -12.33 7.21 -23.65
N ALA A 700 -13.14 6.62 -24.51
CA ALA A 700 -14.25 7.31 -25.15
C ALA A 700 -15.35 7.74 -24.16
N THR A 701 -15.67 6.91 -23.17
CA THR A 701 -16.68 7.25 -22.14
C THR A 701 -16.14 8.27 -21.16
N TYR A 702 -14.88 8.13 -20.72
CA TYR A 702 -14.27 9.02 -19.76
C TYR A 702 -14.13 10.46 -20.27
N THR A 703 -13.72 10.63 -21.52
CA THR A 703 -13.56 11.95 -22.14
C THR A 703 -14.86 12.52 -22.70
N GLY A 704 -15.96 11.76 -22.63
CA GLY A 704 -17.26 12.14 -23.16
C GLY A 704 -17.33 12.18 -24.70
N VAL A 705 -16.37 11.62 -25.40
CA VAL A 705 -16.40 11.43 -26.86
C VAL A 705 -17.55 10.51 -27.23
N PHE A 706 -17.75 9.45 -26.44
CA PHE A 706 -18.74 8.43 -26.73
C PHE A 706 -20.19 8.96 -26.70
N ASP A 707 -20.46 9.98 -25.89
CA ASP A 707 -21.77 10.64 -25.88
C ASP A 707 -22.11 11.30 -27.21
N ASP A 708 -21.11 11.98 -27.82
CA ASP A 708 -21.29 12.63 -29.12
C ASP A 708 -21.34 11.61 -30.26
N VAL A 709 -20.62 10.49 -30.15
CA VAL A 709 -20.67 9.36 -31.09
C VAL A 709 -22.06 8.72 -31.06
N ARG A 710 -22.62 8.45 -29.87
CA ARG A 710 -23.96 7.90 -29.73
C ARG A 710 -25.05 8.84 -30.33
N ASP A 711 -24.91 10.13 -30.12
CA ASP A 711 -25.80 11.13 -30.73
C ASP A 711 -25.71 11.13 -32.25
N LEU A 712 -24.51 10.91 -32.79
CA LEU A 712 -24.32 10.84 -34.24
C LEU A 712 -24.96 9.59 -34.85
N PHE A 713 -24.76 8.42 -34.21
CA PHE A 713 -25.40 7.16 -34.66
C PHE A 713 -26.92 7.22 -34.60
N ALA A 714 -27.50 7.81 -33.55
CA ALA A 714 -28.94 8.01 -33.43
C ALA A 714 -29.53 8.93 -34.53
N LYS A 715 -28.70 9.78 -35.15
CA LYS A 715 -29.10 10.68 -36.25
C LYS A 715 -28.98 10.06 -37.64
N THR A 716 -28.41 8.87 -37.76
CA THR A 716 -28.32 8.16 -39.04
C THR A 716 -29.71 7.83 -39.57
N ASN A 717 -29.86 7.76 -40.89
CA ASN A 717 -31.16 7.42 -41.50
C ASN A 717 -31.67 6.05 -41.11
N GLN A 718 -30.77 5.06 -41.02
CA GLN A 718 -31.10 3.69 -40.57
C GLN A 718 -31.63 3.65 -39.12
N ALA A 719 -30.99 4.40 -38.21
CA ALA A 719 -31.43 4.48 -36.82
C ALA A 719 -32.80 5.16 -36.69
N LYS A 720 -33.03 6.25 -37.44
CA LYS A 720 -34.32 6.98 -37.46
C LYS A 720 -35.47 6.09 -37.96
N VAL A 721 -35.25 5.35 -39.04
CA VAL A 721 -36.27 4.43 -39.61
C VAL A 721 -36.64 3.35 -38.60
N ARG A 722 -35.69 2.89 -37.79
CA ARG A 722 -35.96 1.86 -36.78
C ARG A 722 -36.37 2.43 -35.41
N GLY A 723 -36.49 3.76 -35.29
CA GLY A 723 -36.83 4.42 -34.02
C GLY A 723 -35.78 4.31 -32.95
N TYR A 724 -34.51 4.12 -33.32
CA TYR A 724 -33.41 3.96 -32.38
C TYR A 724 -32.90 5.30 -31.86
N GLY A 725 -33.16 5.55 -30.57
CA GLY A 725 -32.62 6.72 -29.87
C GLY A 725 -31.19 6.49 -29.33
N LYS A 726 -30.61 7.54 -28.77
CA LYS A 726 -29.25 7.53 -28.17
C LYS A 726 -29.00 6.37 -27.19
N GLY A 727 -30.04 5.96 -26.43
CA GLY A 727 -29.96 4.87 -25.45
C GLY A 727 -29.62 3.52 -26.09
N ARG A 728 -30.08 3.27 -27.34
CA ARG A 728 -29.81 2.03 -28.08
C ARG A 728 -28.31 1.79 -28.29
N PHE A 729 -27.57 2.85 -28.48
CA PHE A 729 -26.12 2.83 -28.71
C PHE A 729 -25.28 2.86 -27.42
N SER A 730 -25.89 2.61 -26.26
CA SER A 730 -25.23 2.52 -24.98
C SER A 730 -25.05 1.05 -24.59
N PHE A 731 -23.81 0.63 -24.34
CA PHE A 731 -23.53 -0.71 -23.79
C PHE A 731 -23.85 -0.83 -22.29
N ASN A 732 -24.23 0.28 -21.62
CA ASN A 732 -24.63 0.28 -20.20
C ASN A 732 -26.13 0.08 -19.99
N VAL A 733 -26.97 0.34 -21.04
CA VAL A 733 -28.41 0.34 -20.94
C VAL A 733 -28.98 -0.86 -21.70
N LYS A 734 -30.05 -1.48 -21.16
CA LYS A 734 -30.76 -2.55 -21.85
C LYS A 734 -31.33 -2.09 -23.19
N GLY A 735 -31.43 -2.99 -24.14
CA GLY A 735 -32.05 -2.77 -25.46
C GLY A 735 -31.04 -2.83 -26.62
N GLY A 736 -29.87 -2.24 -26.53
CA GLY A 736 -28.83 -2.31 -27.57
C GLY A 736 -27.60 -3.12 -27.24
N ARG A 737 -27.36 -3.39 -25.97
CA ARG A 737 -26.20 -4.15 -25.51
C ARG A 737 -26.38 -5.65 -25.64
N CYS A 738 -25.31 -6.40 -25.68
CA CYS A 738 -25.34 -7.84 -25.52
C CYS A 738 -25.77 -8.18 -24.08
N GLU A 739 -26.85 -8.94 -23.92
CA GLU A 739 -27.38 -9.28 -22.60
C GLU A 739 -26.58 -10.41 -21.92
N SER A 740 -25.87 -11.27 -22.67
CA SER A 740 -25.01 -12.30 -22.13
C SER A 740 -23.86 -11.70 -21.27
N CYS A 741 -23.07 -10.79 -21.84
CA CYS A 741 -22.03 -10.07 -21.13
C CYS A 741 -22.49 -8.75 -20.52
N LYS A 742 -23.77 -8.40 -20.61
CA LYS A 742 -24.34 -7.13 -20.14
C LYS A 742 -23.59 -5.87 -20.61
N GLY A 743 -22.97 -5.97 -21.82
CA GLY A 743 -22.21 -4.88 -22.44
C GLY A 743 -20.73 -4.80 -22.06
N ASP A 744 -20.20 -5.75 -21.27
CA ASP A 744 -18.77 -5.77 -20.92
C ASP A 744 -17.87 -6.21 -22.09
N GLY A 745 -18.40 -7.01 -23.02
CA GLY A 745 -17.66 -7.63 -24.12
C GLY A 745 -16.85 -8.84 -23.70
N ILE A 746 -16.61 -8.99 -22.41
CA ILE A 746 -15.85 -10.06 -21.77
C ILE A 746 -16.66 -10.68 -20.64
N ILE A 747 -16.37 -11.93 -20.31
CA ILE A 747 -16.92 -12.64 -19.17
C ILE A 747 -15.81 -12.87 -18.18
N LYS A 748 -16.03 -12.46 -16.93
CA LYS A 748 -15.12 -12.73 -15.82
C LYS A 748 -15.42 -14.12 -15.28
N ILE A 749 -14.43 -14.99 -15.25
CA ILE A 749 -14.46 -16.29 -14.60
C ILE A 749 -13.71 -16.17 -13.29
N GLU A 750 -14.43 -16.23 -12.18
CA GLU A 750 -13.81 -16.16 -10.84
C GLU A 750 -13.15 -17.49 -10.49
N MET A 751 -11.87 -17.46 -10.18
CA MET A 751 -11.07 -18.60 -9.82
C MET A 751 -10.73 -18.52 -8.33
N ASN A 752 -11.26 -19.42 -7.50
CA ASN A 752 -11.15 -19.36 -6.04
C ASN A 752 -9.72 -19.26 -5.47
N PHE A 753 -8.72 -19.79 -6.19
CA PHE A 753 -7.32 -19.81 -5.73
C PHE A 753 -6.32 -19.24 -6.76
N LEU A 754 -6.81 -18.80 -7.92
CA LEU A 754 -6.04 -18.26 -9.02
C LEU A 754 -6.55 -16.85 -9.36
N PRO A 755 -5.78 -16.03 -10.07
CA PRO A 755 -6.27 -14.77 -10.61
C PRO A 755 -7.49 -15.00 -11.51
N ASP A 756 -8.45 -14.08 -11.44
CA ASP A 756 -9.65 -14.12 -12.29
C ASP A 756 -9.26 -14.11 -13.77
N VAL A 757 -9.91 -14.96 -14.56
CA VAL A 757 -9.69 -15.04 -16.01
C VAL A 757 -10.78 -14.26 -16.73
N TYR A 758 -10.38 -13.46 -17.70
CA TYR A 758 -11.28 -12.69 -18.55
C TYR A 758 -11.27 -13.26 -19.97
N VAL A 759 -12.41 -13.78 -20.42
CA VAL A 759 -12.54 -14.35 -21.76
C VAL A 759 -13.51 -13.51 -22.60
N PRO A 760 -13.31 -13.38 -23.93
CA PRO A 760 -14.28 -12.74 -24.81
C PRO A 760 -15.66 -13.41 -24.70
N CYS A 761 -16.71 -12.60 -24.74
CA CYS A 761 -18.07 -13.11 -24.71
C CYS A 761 -18.38 -13.94 -25.96
N GLU A 762 -18.80 -15.19 -25.81
CA GLU A 762 -19.10 -16.11 -26.90
C GLU A 762 -20.26 -15.67 -27.79
N VAL A 763 -21.18 -14.83 -27.28
CA VAL A 763 -22.34 -14.34 -28.01
C VAL A 763 -22.04 -13.12 -28.91
N CYS A 764 -21.29 -12.15 -28.37
CA CYS A 764 -20.99 -10.92 -29.10
C CYS A 764 -19.51 -10.84 -29.58
N HIS A 765 -18.69 -11.84 -29.26
CA HIS A 765 -17.27 -11.91 -29.64
C HIS A 765 -16.49 -10.61 -29.32
N GLY A 766 -16.80 -9.99 -28.18
CA GLY A 766 -16.17 -8.74 -27.76
C GLY A 766 -16.87 -7.46 -28.27
N ALA A 767 -17.83 -7.56 -29.17
CA ALA A 767 -18.49 -6.38 -29.76
C ALA A 767 -19.37 -5.55 -28.81
N ARG A 768 -19.73 -6.07 -27.63
CA ARG A 768 -20.53 -5.41 -26.55
C ARG A 768 -22.01 -5.18 -26.88
N TYR A 769 -22.43 -5.26 -28.12
CA TYR A 769 -23.79 -4.97 -28.61
C TYR A 769 -24.45 -6.21 -29.17
N ASN A 770 -25.77 -6.12 -29.32
CA ASN A 770 -26.54 -7.11 -30.05
C ASN A 770 -26.44 -6.88 -31.57
N SER A 771 -26.77 -7.91 -32.36
CA SER A 771 -26.67 -7.90 -33.83
C SER A 771 -27.45 -6.74 -34.48
N GLU A 772 -28.67 -6.47 -34.01
CA GLU A 772 -29.53 -5.41 -34.55
C GLU A 772 -28.92 -4.00 -34.41
N THR A 773 -28.18 -3.74 -33.29
CA THR A 773 -27.51 -2.46 -33.09
C THR A 773 -26.26 -2.35 -33.95
N LEU A 774 -25.58 -3.46 -34.24
CA LEU A 774 -24.39 -3.52 -35.09
C LEU A 774 -24.72 -3.34 -36.58
N GLU A 775 -25.96 -3.55 -36.99
CA GLU A 775 -26.39 -3.26 -38.36
C GLU A 775 -26.44 -1.76 -38.70
N ILE A 776 -26.42 -0.89 -37.68
CA ILE A 776 -26.44 0.56 -37.92
C ILE A 776 -25.01 1.05 -38.14
N GLU A 777 -24.82 1.65 -39.31
CA GLU A 777 -23.51 2.13 -39.74
C GLU A 777 -23.49 3.65 -39.94
N TYR A 778 -22.30 4.21 -39.67
CA TYR A 778 -21.92 5.57 -40.09
C TYR A 778 -20.65 5.50 -40.90
N LYS A 779 -20.66 5.97 -42.17
CA LYS A 779 -19.56 5.84 -43.13
C LYS A 779 -19.02 4.40 -43.28
N GLY A 780 -19.87 3.39 -43.24
CA GLY A 780 -19.50 1.99 -43.40
C GLY A 780 -18.85 1.36 -42.16
N LYS A 781 -19.02 1.97 -40.98
CA LYS A 781 -18.54 1.44 -39.70
C LYS A 781 -19.68 1.41 -38.68
N ASN A 782 -19.82 0.28 -37.98
CA ASN A 782 -20.75 0.17 -36.86
C ASN A 782 -20.11 0.73 -35.55
N ILE A 783 -20.94 0.83 -34.49
CA ILE A 783 -20.49 1.45 -33.24
C ILE A 783 -19.40 0.65 -32.52
N SER A 784 -19.34 -0.66 -32.65
CA SER A 784 -18.29 -1.50 -32.09
C SER A 784 -16.97 -1.30 -32.84
N GLU A 785 -17.01 -1.23 -34.16
CA GLU A 785 -15.81 -0.93 -34.95
C GLU A 785 -15.26 0.45 -34.64
N VAL A 786 -16.13 1.44 -34.39
CA VAL A 786 -15.69 2.78 -33.92
C VAL A 786 -14.99 2.71 -32.57
N LEU A 787 -15.48 1.89 -31.62
CA LEU A 787 -14.80 1.70 -30.34
C LEU A 787 -13.43 1.02 -30.48
N ASN A 788 -13.26 0.20 -31.50
CA ASN A 788 -11.99 -0.49 -31.78
C ASN A 788 -10.98 0.37 -32.56
N MET A 789 -11.38 1.56 -33.06
CA MET A 789 -10.47 2.50 -33.67
C MET A 789 -9.50 3.07 -32.64
N THR A 790 -8.27 3.29 -33.07
CA THR A 790 -7.34 4.15 -32.34
C THR A 790 -7.80 5.60 -32.36
N VAL A 791 -7.32 6.42 -31.43
CA VAL A 791 -7.62 7.86 -31.43
C VAL A 791 -7.19 8.54 -32.74
N GLU A 792 -6.07 8.12 -33.34
CA GLU A 792 -5.57 8.65 -34.63
C GLU A 792 -6.53 8.31 -35.77
N GLU A 793 -6.94 7.05 -35.91
CA GLU A 793 -7.91 6.62 -36.90
C GLU A 793 -9.27 7.34 -36.72
N ALA A 794 -9.70 7.47 -35.46
CA ALA A 794 -10.95 8.18 -35.13
C ALA A 794 -10.88 9.68 -35.46
N LEU A 795 -9.71 10.33 -35.34
CA LEU A 795 -9.51 11.73 -35.74
C LEU A 795 -9.73 11.93 -37.25
N GLU A 796 -9.23 11.02 -38.07
CA GLU A 796 -9.44 11.04 -39.52
C GLU A 796 -10.91 10.73 -39.87
N PHE A 797 -11.47 9.69 -39.25
CA PHE A 797 -12.85 9.25 -39.47
C PHE A 797 -13.88 10.34 -39.16
N PHE A 798 -13.69 11.03 -38.03
CA PHE A 798 -14.58 12.11 -37.56
C PHE A 798 -14.08 13.51 -37.92
N ALA A 799 -13.21 13.66 -38.91
CA ALA A 799 -12.62 14.96 -39.30
C ALA A 799 -13.69 16.04 -39.59
N ALA A 800 -14.87 15.63 -40.16
CA ALA A 800 -16.00 16.50 -40.48
C ALA A 800 -16.91 16.85 -39.27
N ILE A 801 -16.66 16.29 -38.09
CA ILE A 801 -17.47 16.51 -36.89
C ILE A 801 -16.68 17.30 -35.85
N PRO A 802 -16.74 18.64 -35.82
CA PRO A 802 -15.86 19.48 -35.00
C PRO A 802 -15.90 19.17 -33.50
N LYS A 803 -17.08 18.75 -32.99
CA LYS A 803 -17.30 18.46 -31.58
C LYS A 803 -16.54 17.20 -31.13
N ILE A 804 -16.57 16.16 -31.94
CA ILE A 804 -15.85 14.88 -31.70
C ILE A 804 -14.36 15.12 -31.93
N LYS A 805 -13.99 15.72 -33.07
CA LYS A 805 -12.60 16.01 -33.45
C LYS A 805 -11.87 16.76 -32.36
N ARG A 806 -12.46 17.81 -31.77
CA ARG A 806 -11.81 18.61 -30.73
C ARG A 806 -11.47 17.77 -29.50
N LYS A 807 -12.36 16.88 -29.06
CA LYS A 807 -12.11 16.00 -27.92
C LYS A 807 -11.03 14.94 -28.22
N LEU A 808 -11.08 14.35 -29.39
CA LEU A 808 -10.05 13.38 -29.84
C LEU A 808 -8.69 14.05 -29.98
N GLN A 809 -8.64 15.30 -30.47
CA GLN A 809 -7.39 16.06 -30.61
C GLN A 809 -6.70 16.26 -29.25
N THR A 810 -7.45 16.53 -28.18
CA THR A 810 -6.85 16.65 -26.84
C THR A 810 -6.24 15.34 -26.32
N ILE A 811 -6.79 14.18 -26.72
CA ILE A 811 -6.22 12.87 -26.38
C ILE A 811 -4.93 12.63 -27.18
N ALA A 812 -4.92 12.99 -28.47
CA ALA A 812 -3.73 12.89 -29.30
C ALA A 812 -2.62 13.85 -28.84
N ASP A 813 -2.97 15.09 -28.45
CA ASP A 813 -2.03 16.11 -27.95
C ASP A 813 -1.22 15.64 -26.73
N VAL A 814 -1.82 14.80 -25.85
CA VAL A 814 -1.12 14.21 -24.70
C VAL A 814 -0.35 12.93 -25.05
N GLY A 815 -0.19 12.60 -26.34
CA GLY A 815 0.57 11.45 -26.80
C GLY A 815 -0.15 10.10 -26.68
N LEU A 816 -1.50 10.10 -26.64
CA LEU A 816 -2.32 8.88 -26.56
C LEU A 816 -3.04 8.53 -27.89
N GLY A 817 -2.47 8.93 -29.00
CA GLY A 817 -3.03 8.67 -30.34
C GLY A 817 -3.18 7.19 -30.68
N TYR A 818 -2.32 6.36 -30.15
CA TYR A 818 -2.29 4.90 -30.36
C TYR A 818 -3.33 4.12 -29.54
N VAL A 819 -3.91 4.71 -28.50
CA VAL A 819 -4.88 4.04 -27.62
C VAL A 819 -6.20 3.87 -28.35
N THR A 820 -6.86 2.69 -28.21
CA THR A 820 -8.17 2.45 -28.80
C THR A 820 -9.28 3.09 -27.96
N LEU A 821 -10.32 3.61 -28.61
CA LEU A 821 -11.42 4.32 -27.94
C LEU A 821 -12.16 3.45 -26.92
N GLY A 822 -12.33 2.16 -27.21
CA GLY A 822 -13.03 1.19 -26.37
C GLY A 822 -12.12 0.38 -25.43
N GLN A 823 -10.81 0.69 -25.34
CA GLN A 823 -9.88 -0.01 -24.47
C GLN A 823 -10.36 0.01 -23.02
N PRO A 824 -10.47 -1.14 -22.33
CA PRO A 824 -10.88 -1.15 -20.92
C PRO A 824 -9.94 -0.30 -20.05
N ALA A 825 -10.50 0.49 -19.14
CA ALA A 825 -9.74 1.33 -18.23
C ALA A 825 -8.72 0.55 -17.37
N THR A 826 -9.02 -0.72 -17.11
CA THR A 826 -8.18 -1.62 -16.32
C THR A 826 -6.90 -2.09 -17.04
N THR A 827 -6.84 -1.94 -18.36
CA THR A 827 -5.68 -2.30 -19.18
C THR A 827 -4.74 -1.11 -19.46
N LEU A 828 -5.16 0.10 -19.10
CA LEU A 828 -4.32 1.28 -19.23
C LEU A 828 -3.23 1.27 -18.15
N SER A 829 -2.01 1.65 -18.53
CA SER A 829 -0.96 1.94 -17.55
C SER A 829 -1.30 3.16 -16.69
N GLY A 830 -0.66 3.31 -15.51
CA GLY A 830 -0.87 4.47 -14.65
C GLY A 830 -0.62 5.80 -15.35
N GLY A 831 0.44 5.89 -16.13
CA GLY A 831 0.77 7.08 -16.94
C GLY A 831 -0.24 7.37 -18.06
N GLU A 832 -0.77 6.34 -18.73
CA GLU A 832 -1.83 6.50 -19.75
C GLU A 832 -3.13 6.99 -19.10
N ALA A 833 -3.51 6.41 -17.95
CA ALA A 833 -4.69 6.85 -17.19
C ALA A 833 -4.57 8.31 -16.75
N GLN A 834 -3.40 8.72 -16.28
CA GLN A 834 -3.11 10.09 -15.87
C GLN A 834 -3.20 11.07 -17.05
N ARG A 835 -2.59 10.74 -18.19
CA ARG A 835 -2.67 11.55 -19.42
C ARG A 835 -4.10 11.62 -19.96
N MET A 836 -4.88 10.54 -19.83
CA MET A 836 -6.30 10.55 -20.21
C MET A 836 -7.12 11.51 -19.34
N LYS A 837 -6.84 11.57 -18.03
CA LYS A 837 -7.45 12.56 -17.13
C LYS A 837 -7.09 13.98 -17.54
N LEU A 838 -5.82 14.22 -17.87
CA LEU A 838 -5.34 15.51 -18.36
C LEU A 838 -6.05 15.91 -19.67
N ALA A 839 -6.16 15.01 -20.64
CA ALA A 839 -6.88 15.24 -21.90
C ALA A 839 -8.35 15.62 -21.67
N SER A 840 -9.01 14.99 -20.70
CA SER A 840 -10.38 15.29 -20.32
C SER A 840 -10.54 16.73 -19.77
N GLU A 841 -9.54 17.30 -19.13
CA GLU A 841 -9.60 18.67 -18.61
C GLU A 841 -9.25 19.73 -19.67
N LEU A 842 -8.38 19.39 -20.64
CA LEU A 842 -7.93 20.31 -21.68
C LEU A 842 -9.05 20.85 -22.60
N HIS A 843 -10.07 20.03 -22.85
CA HIS A 843 -11.19 20.46 -23.73
C HIS A 843 -12.21 21.34 -23.00
N ARG A 844 -12.18 21.40 -21.67
CA ARG A 844 -13.08 22.24 -20.88
C ARG A 844 -12.67 23.72 -20.97
N LYS A 845 -13.65 24.60 -20.89
CA LYS A 845 -13.35 26.02 -20.79
C LYS A 845 -12.71 26.31 -19.44
N SER A 846 -11.56 26.94 -19.44
CA SER A 846 -10.90 27.43 -18.23
C SER A 846 -11.04 28.95 -18.15
N ASN A 847 -11.25 29.46 -16.95
CA ASN A 847 -11.32 30.90 -16.63
C ASN A 847 -10.03 31.43 -15.98
N GLY A 848 -8.96 30.61 -15.94
CA GLY A 848 -7.66 31.01 -15.40
C GLY A 848 -7.55 30.93 -13.86
N LYS A 849 -8.56 30.36 -13.15
CA LYS A 849 -8.59 30.27 -11.68
C LYS A 849 -8.59 28.82 -11.17
N THR A 850 -8.10 27.89 -11.99
CA THR A 850 -8.00 26.47 -11.61
C THR A 850 -6.60 26.14 -11.10
N PHE A 851 -6.53 25.41 -9.99
CA PHE A 851 -5.29 24.88 -9.44
C PHE A 851 -5.18 23.39 -9.81
N TYR A 852 -4.24 23.06 -10.70
CA TYR A 852 -3.97 21.69 -11.12
C TYR A 852 -2.86 21.10 -10.26
N ILE A 853 -3.07 19.89 -9.75
CA ILE A 853 -2.07 19.10 -9.02
C ILE A 853 -1.82 17.81 -9.79
N LEU A 854 -0.58 17.58 -10.22
CA LEU A 854 -0.16 16.37 -10.89
C LEU A 854 0.92 15.66 -10.05
N ASP A 855 0.78 14.37 -9.90
CA ASP A 855 1.73 13.53 -9.15
C ASP A 855 2.53 12.67 -10.14
N GLU A 856 3.82 12.94 -10.25
CA GLU A 856 4.80 12.29 -11.13
C GLU A 856 4.27 12.05 -12.56
N PRO A 857 3.87 13.13 -13.30
CA PRO A 857 3.24 12.97 -14.61
C PRO A 857 4.15 12.44 -15.72
N THR A 858 5.47 12.34 -15.49
CA THR A 858 6.44 11.81 -16.46
C THR A 858 6.69 10.32 -16.33
N THR A 859 6.02 9.65 -15.39
CA THR A 859 6.15 8.21 -15.19
C THR A 859 5.90 7.43 -16.48
N GLY A 860 6.85 6.58 -16.89
CA GLY A 860 6.76 5.74 -18.09
C GLY A 860 6.85 6.49 -19.41
N LEU A 861 7.37 7.73 -19.41
CA LEU A 861 7.47 8.54 -20.60
C LEU A 861 8.90 8.62 -21.14
N HIS A 862 9.03 8.44 -22.44
CA HIS A 862 10.23 8.80 -23.16
C HIS A 862 10.40 10.33 -23.21
N THR A 863 11.62 10.84 -23.31
CA THR A 863 11.92 12.29 -23.33
C THR A 863 11.13 13.06 -24.40
N ASP A 864 10.83 12.46 -25.57
CA ASP A 864 9.97 13.08 -26.59
C ASP A 864 8.52 13.24 -26.12
N ASP A 865 8.00 12.25 -25.39
CA ASP A 865 6.65 12.32 -24.80
C ASP A 865 6.61 13.35 -23.66
N ILE A 866 7.69 13.48 -22.87
CA ILE A 866 7.84 14.53 -21.84
C ILE A 866 7.80 15.91 -22.46
N LYS A 867 8.48 16.12 -23.58
CA LYS A 867 8.42 17.39 -24.32
C LYS A 867 6.99 17.77 -24.71
N ARG A 868 6.22 16.84 -25.28
CA ARG A 868 4.81 17.04 -25.63
C ARG A 868 3.94 17.31 -24.40
N LEU A 869 4.16 16.60 -23.31
CA LEU A 869 3.45 16.82 -22.05
C LEU A 869 3.72 18.23 -21.51
N LEU A 870 4.98 18.67 -21.53
CA LEU A 870 5.36 20.03 -21.11
C LEU A 870 4.66 21.10 -21.93
N GLU A 871 4.60 20.97 -23.27
CA GLU A 871 3.86 21.88 -24.13
C GLU A 871 2.37 22.01 -23.73
N VAL A 872 1.78 20.88 -23.32
CA VAL A 872 0.39 20.84 -22.83
C VAL A 872 0.25 21.56 -21.49
N LEU A 873 1.15 21.28 -20.54
CA LEU A 873 1.14 21.92 -19.20
C LEU A 873 1.39 23.43 -19.30
N GLN A 874 2.32 23.85 -20.15
CA GLN A 874 2.58 25.26 -20.41
C GLN A 874 1.35 25.97 -20.97
N ARG A 875 0.62 25.35 -21.94
CA ARG A 875 -0.66 25.89 -22.45
C ARG A 875 -1.73 26.08 -21.36
N LEU A 876 -1.74 25.25 -20.31
CA LEU A 876 -2.66 25.41 -19.17
C LEU A 876 -2.27 26.63 -18.33
N VAL A 877 -0.99 26.82 -18.09
CA VAL A 877 -0.47 27.99 -17.33
C VAL A 877 -0.70 29.28 -18.12
N ASP A 878 -0.46 29.30 -19.44
CA ASP A 878 -0.67 30.45 -20.31
C ASP A 878 -2.14 30.94 -20.33
N LYS A 879 -3.10 30.04 -19.99
CA LYS A 879 -4.50 30.43 -19.77
C LYS A 879 -4.77 31.01 -18.38
N GLY A 880 -3.73 31.30 -17.59
CA GLY A 880 -3.82 31.91 -16.25
C GLY A 880 -3.95 30.92 -15.10
N ASN A 881 -4.02 29.62 -15.35
CA ASN A 881 -4.13 28.59 -14.32
C ASN A 881 -2.80 28.40 -13.57
N THR A 882 -2.87 27.81 -12.38
CA THR A 882 -1.71 27.34 -11.65
C THR A 882 -1.56 25.83 -11.85
N VAL A 883 -0.37 25.39 -12.22
CA VAL A 883 -0.05 23.97 -12.37
C VAL A 883 1.06 23.63 -11.39
N LEU A 884 0.78 22.71 -10.47
CA LEU A 884 1.73 22.19 -9.52
C LEU A 884 1.99 20.72 -9.85
N VAL A 885 3.27 20.36 -9.99
CA VAL A 885 3.70 18.98 -10.22
C VAL A 885 4.62 18.51 -9.09
N ILE A 886 4.47 17.26 -8.65
CA ILE A 886 5.51 16.57 -7.87
C ILE A 886 6.38 15.87 -8.89
N GLU A 887 7.68 16.15 -8.93
CA GLU A 887 8.55 15.62 -9.97
C GLU A 887 9.99 15.39 -9.53
N HIS A 888 10.61 14.41 -10.20
CA HIS A 888 12.01 14.06 -10.10
C HIS A 888 12.76 14.24 -11.42
N ASN A 889 12.04 14.27 -12.55
CA ASN A 889 12.60 14.43 -13.87
C ASN A 889 13.18 15.85 -14.08
N LEU A 890 14.48 15.91 -14.38
CA LEU A 890 15.20 17.18 -14.51
C LEU A 890 14.71 18.02 -15.69
N ASP A 891 14.21 17.42 -16.77
CA ASP A 891 13.64 18.14 -17.90
C ASP A 891 12.37 18.91 -17.52
N VAL A 892 11.55 18.36 -16.65
CA VAL A 892 10.37 19.05 -16.10
C VAL A 892 10.79 20.12 -15.09
N ILE A 893 11.71 19.78 -14.19
CA ILE A 893 12.19 20.69 -13.13
C ILE A 893 12.83 21.93 -13.74
N LYS A 894 13.70 21.79 -14.77
CA LYS A 894 14.31 22.92 -15.46
C LYS A 894 13.30 23.80 -16.21
N SER A 895 12.14 23.25 -16.58
CA SER A 895 11.08 23.96 -17.32
C SER A 895 10.09 24.69 -16.41
N ALA A 896 10.15 24.52 -15.08
CA ALA A 896 9.25 25.11 -14.10
C ALA A 896 9.58 26.60 -13.86
N ASP A 897 8.55 27.40 -13.57
CA ASP A 897 8.71 28.80 -13.19
C ASP A 897 9.11 28.99 -11.72
N HIS A 898 8.74 28.03 -10.86
CA HIS A 898 9.01 28.05 -9.43
C HIS A 898 9.21 26.64 -8.89
N LEU A 899 10.24 26.49 -8.06
CA LEU A 899 10.58 25.23 -7.40
C LEU A 899 10.36 25.33 -5.90
N ILE A 900 9.94 24.23 -5.29
CA ILE A 900 9.89 24.02 -3.84
C ILE A 900 10.61 22.71 -3.56
N ASP A 901 11.80 22.79 -2.96
CA ASP A 901 12.66 21.63 -2.70
C ASP A 901 12.61 21.22 -1.24
N LEU A 902 12.21 19.97 -0.97
CA LEU A 902 12.09 19.39 0.35
C LEU A 902 13.25 18.42 0.64
N GLY A 903 13.71 18.44 1.88
CA GLY A 903 14.81 17.57 2.31
C GLY A 903 15.26 17.86 3.73
N PRO A 904 16.60 17.73 4.00
CA PRO A 904 17.65 17.26 3.07
C PRO A 904 17.61 15.77 2.78
N GLU A 905 17.08 14.96 3.71
CA GLU A 905 17.03 13.50 3.61
C GLU A 905 15.57 13.00 3.55
N GLY A 906 15.38 11.68 3.49
CA GLY A 906 14.08 11.04 3.64
C GLY A 906 13.73 10.75 5.11
N GLY A 907 12.46 10.47 5.39
CA GLY A 907 11.98 10.10 6.73
C GLY A 907 12.18 11.22 7.76
N GLU A 908 12.67 10.88 8.95
CA GLU A 908 12.88 11.84 10.04
C GLU A 908 13.95 12.89 9.73
N GLY A 909 14.92 12.57 8.87
CA GLY A 909 15.92 13.51 8.36
C GLY A 909 15.39 14.53 7.36
N GLY A 910 14.14 14.35 6.89
CA GLY A 910 13.47 15.21 5.92
C GLY A 910 12.47 16.18 6.54
N GLY A 911 11.48 16.54 5.77
CA GLY A 911 10.32 17.30 6.24
C GLY A 911 10.55 18.80 6.39
N THR A 912 11.63 19.35 5.84
CA THR A 912 11.93 20.78 5.82
C THR A 912 12.05 21.32 4.39
N ILE A 913 11.84 22.61 4.21
CA ILE A 913 12.09 23.27 2.94
C ILE A 913 13.59 23.59 2.86
N ILE A 914 14.25 23.09 1.83
CA ILE A 914 15.67 23.35 1.57
C ILE A 914 15.85 24.61 0.73
N GLY A 915 14.96 24.85 -0.23
CA GLY A 915 14.97 26.01 -1.08
C GLY A 915 13.67 26.22 -1.81
N CYS A 916 13.35 27.48 -2.09
CA CYS A 916 12.25 27.92 -2.94
C CYS A 916 12.76 29.01 -3.88
N GLY A 917 12.28 29.02 -5.12
CA GLY A 917 12.65 30.04 -6.11
C GLY A 917 12.67 29.48 -7.51
N THR A 918 13.36 30.16 -8.41
CA THR A 918 13.56 29.68 -9.78
C THR A 918 14.55 28.51 -9.83
N PRO A 919 14.55 27.71 -10.89
CA PRO A 919 15.57 26.66 -11.10
C PRO A 919 17.00 27.18 -10.96
N GLU A 920 17.29 28.37 -11.49
CA GLU A 920 18.60 29.01 -11.46
C GLU A 920 19.01 29.44 -10.03
N GLU A 921 18.04 29.83 -9.19
CA GLU A 921 18.27 30.15 -7.78
C GLU A 921 18.56 28.88 -6.98
N LEU A 922 17.84 27.80 -7.24
CA LEU A 922 18.05 26.53 -6.54
C LEU A 922 19.42 25.91 -6.85
N CYS A 923 19.95 26.07 -8.07
CA CYS A 923 21.30 25.63 -8.44
C CYS A 923 22.42 26.26 -7.59
N ARG A 924 22.16 27.42 -6.95
CA ARG A 924 23.12 28.11 -6.08
C ARG A 924 23.08 27.58 -4.64
N ASN A 925 22.10 26.76 -4.31
CA ASN A 925 21.91 26.24 -2.97
C ASN A 925 22.67 24.92 -2.80
N GLU A 926 23.81 24.96 -2.12
CA GLU A 926 24.67 23.79 -1.87
C GLU A 926 24.01 22.68 -1.04
N ARG A 927 22.95 23.00 -0.28
CA ARG A 927 22.20 22.02 0.53
C ARG A 927 21.18 21.24 -0.30
N SER A 928 20.87 21.70 -1.51
CA SER A 928 19.88 21.07 -2.40
C SER A 928 20.54 20.00 -3.28
N TYR A 929 20.19 18.75 -3.06
CA TYR A 929 20.58 17.68 -4.00
C TYR A 929 19.98 17.92 -5.38
N THR A 930 18.70 18.32 -5.47
CA THR A 930 18.06 18.68 -6.73
C THR A 930 18.82 19.78 -7.45
N GLY A 931 19.21 20.84 -6.73
CA GLY A 931 20.00 21.95 -7.26
C GLY A 931 21.34 21.51 -7.84
N LYS A 932 22.02 20.57 -7.20
CA LYS A 932 23.30 20.02 -7.65
C LYS A 932 23.18 19.35 -9.03
N TYR A 933 22.23 18.42 -9.19
CA TYR A 933 22.02 17.71 -10.47
C TYR A 933 21.46 18.66 -11.54
N LEU A 934 20.57 19.58 -11.15
CA LEU A 934 19.99 20.58 -12.06
C LEU A 934 21.03 21.52 -12.64
N LYS A 935 22.06 21.89 -11.87
CA LYS A 935 23.15 22.73 -12.31
C LYS A 935 23.85 22.17 -13.55
N GLU A 936 24.16 20.88 -13.58
CA GLU A 936 24.80 20.22 -14.72
C GLU A 936 23.93 20.29 -15.99
N VAL A 937 22.60 20.18 -15.83
CA VAL A 937 21.65 20.24 -16.95
C VAL A 937 21.50 21.67 -17.48
N ILE A 938 21.46 22.68 -16.60
CA ILE A 938 21.37 24.10 -17.01
C ILE A 938 22.67 24.57 -17.67
N GLU A 939 23.84 24.15 -17.17
CA GLU A 939 25.14 24.51 -17.74
C GLU A 939 25.36 23.92 -19.14
N ARG A 940 24.71 22.80 -19.49
CA ARG A 940 24.68 22.27 -20.86
C ARG A 940 23.97 23.20 -21.86
N GLY A 941 23.15 24.15 -21.37
CA GLY A 941 22.72 25.36 -22.06
C GLY A 941 21.90 25.19 -23.33
N HIS A 942 20.75 24.52 -23.25
CA HIS A 942 19.81 24.43 -24.38
C HIS A 942 18.58 25.32 -24.13
N TYR A 943 18.76 26.62 -24.31
CA TYR A 943 17.68 27.62 -24.19
C TYR A 943 16.84 27.72 -25.49
N GLU A 944 15.54 28.08 -25.34
CA GLU A 944 14.65 28.30 -26.49
C GLU A 944 15.15 29.36 -27.45
#